data_f448f1289bc15e2fd5960aa7347994b7
#
_entry.id   f448f1289bc15e2fd5960aa7347994b7
#
_cell.length_a   1.000
_cell.length_b   1.000
_cell.length_c   1.000
_cell.angle_alpha   90.00
_cell.angle_beta   90.00
_cell.angle_gamma   90.00
#
_symmetry.space_group_name_H-M   'P 1'
#
loop_
_entity.id
_entity.type
_entity.pdbx_description
1 polymer ?
#
loop_
_entity_poly.entity_id
_entity_poly.type
_entity_poly.pdbx_seq_one_letter_code
_entity_poly.pdbx_strand_id
1 'polypeptide(L)'
;MGVKWTPEQESAIMSPKDSNLGAQTLLVAAAAGSGKTAVLVERIITRLKDMENPLSVQELMVVTFTKAAAAEMSARIGVALAKAMESTDDKALQARLERQLNLLPSAHISTLHSFCQWVIRSYFYKLDIPPTARIGNEAEMALLKQEVLENLLKEAYENNTYGIFDLSDFFSDDKSDAGLQDKVLSLYEFAMSQSNPDGWMRRAVEPYEAAQKQDLRDTLWGRAMWDEQQAEIDRIADRIEAMEPLLESPVGPKKWDKVYQEQLAALAQLKGAETWSDMVDVCRNLDTFTKASFTSLGKALEKGEVDGALADEFKSLGSQNKDSLKGMKNGLFHIDEAVLQQQFKDQYPLIHNLVELTIAFHKAYDEAKKEQGIMDFSDLEHLCLALLVEPGTEDDPQPSEVALELQDTFKEIMVDEYQDTNGVQETIINLISRVDNRFYVGDVKQAIYSFRMADSSLFMNKYNTYGLMNDAVERRIDLAKNFRSHENILTTTNFIFYQIMTQEAAELDYGEKESLIPGRIVEEAPSDWVGGAVELHLLDTSDTNRSDETDGDSETAGDEPENNERELDFIIQKIKELHASKKQVQNADGSFRQIQWRDFAILRRSLAGWGTRAVAAMRQAGIPAVVNERDGYFEAQEIQLLLSLLQIIDNPEQDLPMAAVLHSGLVGLDANELGALRLTGDGSLWSVIPLYAEQAQDECLLQFIDHIEHWRTLSRRHGVADLLWDIYETLDYVNYVGAMPNGLVRRANVMALYERAKGFESSGFRGLFRFLRFVESLRDSNQDMAVANVVTEADDVVRLMTIHKSKGLEFPVVFLSGVQKKFNTMDFNSPLLVDKNGGIGLKGYYPDIRVSYPSMPWLYCKSIKSDAMKAEEQRILYVALTRARDKLFLTGYINKEIKKEKGVG
;
A
#
# COMPACT_ATOMS: atom_id res chain seq x y z
N MET A 1 9.61 -37.31 14.34
CA MET A 1 9.19 -36.75 15.65
C MET A 1 8.04 -35.82 15.38
N GLY A 2 6.95 -35.87 16.17
CA GLY A 2 5.82 -34.94 16.01
C GLY A 2 6.25 -33.49 16.31
N VAL A 3 5.58 -32.51 15.69
CA VAL A 3 5.80 -31.08 15.98
C VAL A 3 5.51 -30.87 17.48
N LYS A 4 6.42 -30.22 18.17
CA LYS A 4 6.23 -29.88 19.60
C LYS A 4 5.64 -28.47 19.67
N TRP A 5 4.34 -28.39 19.93
CA TRP A 5 3.63 -27.11 20.07
C TRP A 5 4.01 -26.38 21.36
N THR A 6 3.99 -25.05 21.33
CA THR A 6 4.05 -24.26 22.58
C THR A 6 2.70 -24.30 23.28
N PRO A 7 2.65 -23.97 24.59
CA PRO A 7 1.37 -23.95 25.31
C PRO A 7 0.32 -23.04 24.69
N GLU A 8 0.75 -21.90 24.13
CA GLU A 8 -0.11 -20.93 23.46
C GLU A 8 -0.62 -21.47 22.11
N GLN A 9 0.28 -22.08 21.32
CA GLN A 9 -0.10 -22.76 20.07
C GLN A 9 -1.07 -23.90 20.34
N GLU A 10 -0.78 -24.76 21.34
CA GLU A 10 -1.68 -25.84 21.74
C GLU A 10 -3.04 -25.29 22.20
N SER A 11 -3.05 -24.18 22.94
CA SER A 11 -4.28 -23.50 23.33
C SER A 11 -5.08 -23.02 22.12
N ALA A 12 -4.45 -22.44 21.11
CA ALA A 12 -5.12 -22.00 19.89
C ALA A 12 -5.67 -23.17 19.06
N ILE A 13 -4.96 -24.30 19.01
CA ILE A 13 -5.38 -25.52 18.31
C ILE A 13 -6.60 -26.17 19.00
N MET A 14 -6.59 -26.25 20.33
CA MET A 14 -7.53 -27.06 21.09
C MET A 14 -8.72 -26.28 21.67
N SER A 15 -8.73 -24.93 21.63
CA SER A 15 -9.85 -24.17 22.24
C SER A 15 -11.17 -24.34 21.49
N PRO A 16 -12.31 -24.40 22.18
CA PRO A 16 -12.40 -24.57 23.63
C PRO A 16 -12.00 -25.99 24.06
N LYS A 17 -11.18 -26.10 25.12
CA LYS A 17 -10.73 -27.40 25.66
C LYS A 17 -11.83 -28.13 26.45
N ASP A 18 -12.83 -27.40 26.91
CA ASP A 18 -13.86 -27.92 27.79
C ASP A 18 -15.22 -27.73 27.15
N SER A 19 -15.92 -28.82 26.91
CA SER A 19 -17.29 -28.82 26.35
C SER A 19 -18.30 -28.03 27.22
N ASN A 20 -17.96 -27.74 28.47
CA ASN A 20 -18.77 -26.95 29.40
C ASN A 20 -18.61 -25.44 29.23
N LEU A 21 -17.56 -24.96 28.54
CA LEU A 21 -17.28 -23.52 28.35
C LEU A 21 -18.08 -22.89 27.20
N GLY A 22 -18.83 -23.70 26.44
CA GLY A 22 -19.48 -23.20 25.23
C GLY A 22 -18.47 -22.89 24.10
N ALA A 23 -18.99 -22.55 22.97
CA ALA A 23 -18.17 -22.15 21.81
C ALA A 23 -17.58 -20.75 22.03
N GLN A 24 -16.40 -20.48 21.46
CA GLN A 24 -15.63 -19.25 21.65
C GLN A 24 -15.26 -18.62 20.33
N THR A 25 -15.30 -17.28 20.27
CA THR A 25 -14.60 -16.50 19.25
C THR A 25 -13.14 -16.31 19.67
N LEU A 26 -12.22 -16.65 18.78
CA LEU A 26 -10.79 -16.57 19.05
C LEU A 26 -10.09 -15.56 18.16
N LEU A 27 -9.27 -14.70 18.77
CA LEU A 27 -8.26 -13.90 18.08
C LEU A 27 -6.88 -14.46 18.43
N VAL A 28 -6.17 -14.99 17.44
CA VAL A 28 -4.79 -15.42 17.58
C VAL A 28 -3.88 -14.30 17.08
N ALA A 29 -3.37 -13.51 18.00
CA ALA A 29 -2.41 -12.45 17.71
C ALA A 29 -1.02 -13.10 17.59
N ALA A 30 -0.60 -13.32 16.36
CA ALA A 30 0.51 -14.20 16.06
C ALA A 30 1.66 -13.44 15.38
N ALA A 31 2.75 -13.22 16.12
CA ALA A 31 3.92 -12.51 15.63
C ALA A 31 4.51 -13.14 14.34
N ALA A 32 5.35 -12.37 13.64
CA ALA A 32 6.06 -12.87 12.47
C ALA A 32 6.80 -14.18 12.77
N GLY A 33 6.67 -15.19 11.90
CA GLY A 33 7.36 -16.48 12.05
C GLY A 33 6.90 -17.34 13.23
N SER A 34 5.75 -17.05 13.85
CA SER A 34 5.20 -17.82 14.99
C SER A 34 4.48 -19.12 14.60
N GLY A 35 4.43 -19.44 13.31
CA GLY A 35 3.78 -20.65 12.82
C GLY A 35 2.25 -20.51 12.64
N LYS A 36 1.72 -19.33 12.36
CA LYS A 36 0.29 -19.04 12.12
C LYS A 36 -0.40 -20.12 11.30
N THR A 37 0.09 -20.34 10.07
CA THR A 37 -0.48 -21.33 9.14
C THR A 37 -0.42 -22.77 9.68
N ALA A 38 0.64 -23.12 10.40
CA ALA A 38 0.77 -24.45 10.98
C ALA A 38 -0.27 -24.68 12.10
N VAL A 39 -0.50 -23.68 12.95
CA VAL A 39 -1.53 -23.71 14.00
C VAL A 39 -2.92 -23.85 13.38
N LEU A 40 -3.21 -23.10 12.31
CA LEU A 40 -4.48 -23.12 11.62
C LEU A 40 -4.73 -24.49 10.99
N VAL A 41 -3.75 -25.05 10.26
CA VAL A 41 -3.86 -26.41 9.68
C VAL A 41 -4.06 -27.46 10.76
N GLU A 42 -3.26 -27.45 11.85
CA GLU A 42 -3.40 -28.44 12.91
C GLU A 42 -4.75 -28.33 13.63
N ARG A 43 -5.28 -27.10 13.82
CA ARG A 43 -6.63 -26.90 14.35
C ARG A 43 -7.67 -27.57 13.46
N ILE A 44 -7.62 -27.37 12.15
CA ILE A 44 -8.53 -28.02 11.19
C ILE A 44 -8.44 -29.54 11.31
N ILE A 45 -7.24 -30.09 11.31
CA ILE A 45 -7.02 -31.54 11.45
C ILE A 45 -7.56 -32.07 12.77
N THR A 46 -7.36 -31.33 13.85
CA THR A 46 -7.89 -31.70 15.17
C THR A 46 -9.42 -31.73 15.18
N ARG A 47 -10.08 -30.72 14.57
CA ARG A 47 -11.54 -30.68 14.42
C ARG A 47 -12.07 -31.84 13.55
N LEU A 48 -11.39 -32.15 12.45
CA LEU A 48 -11.78 -33.25 11.56
C LEU A 48 -11.56 -34.64 12.16
N LYS A 49 -10.62 -34.80 13.10
CA LYS A 49 -10.37 -36.05 13.86
C LYS A 49 -11.37 -36.29 14.99
N ASP A 50 -12.07 -35.26 15.43
CA ASP A 50 -13.01 -35.36 16.53
C ASP A 50 -14.17 -36.31 16.16
N MET A 51 -14.30 -37.41 16.92
CA MET A 51 -15.35 -38.41 16.71
C MET A 51 -16.59 -38.15 17.58
N GLU A 52 -16.45 -37.30 18.59
CA GLU A 52 -17.56 -36.95 19.51
C GLU A 52 -18.38 -35.80 18.92
N ASN A 53 -17.68 -34.80 18.34
CA ASN A 53 -18.29 -33.66 17.65
C ASN A 53 -17.80 -33.57 16.21
N PRO A 54 -18.27 -34.47 15.34
CA PRO A 54 -17.70 -34.64 14.01
C PRO A 54 -18.02 -33.44 13.11
N LEU A 55 -16.98 -32.70 12.68
CA LEU A 55 -17.05 -31.65 11.68
C LEU A 55 -16.68 -32.19 10.30
N SER A 56 -17.38 -31.76 9.25
CA SER A 56 -16.97 -32.00 7.88
C SER A 56 -16.13 -30.82 7.36
N VAL A 57 -15.23 -31.09 6.44
CA VAL A 57 -14.44 -30.06 5.77
C VAL A 57 -15.32 -29.07 4.99
N GLN A 58 -16.54 -29.49 4.59
CA GLN A 58 -17.53 -28.64 3.95
C GLN A 58 -18.23 -27.66 4.90
N GLU A 59 -18.21 -27.96 6.22
CA GLU A 59 -18.77 -27.09 7.27
C GLU A 59 -17.76 -26.08 7.81
N LEU A 60 -16.55 -26.08 7.23
CA LEU A 60 -15.47 -25.13 7.53
C LEU A 60 -15.38 -24.10 6.41
N MET A 61 -15.26 -22.82 6.78
CA MET A 61 -14.88 -21.75 5.88
C MET A 61 -13.49 -21.24 6.29
N VAL A 62 -12.55 -21.22 5.35
CA VAL A 62 -11.20 -20.70 5.57
C VAL A 62 -10.93 -19.60 4.56
N VAL A 63 -10.82 -18.39 5.06
CA VAL A 63 -10.55 -17.19 4.26
C VAL A 63 -9.06 -16.87 4.29
N THR A 64 -8.48 -16.67 3.10
CA THR A 64 -7.09 -16.23 2.94
C THR A 64 -7.02 -14.98 2.07
N PHE A 65 -5.93 -14.23 2.18
CA PHE A 65 -5.77 -12.97 1.44
C PHE A 65 -5.55 -13.17 -0.06
N THR A 66 -4.86 -14.25 -0.49
CA THR A 66 -4.55 -14.51 -1.90
C THR A 66 -4.99 -15.89 -2.34
N LYS A 67 -5.31 -16.04 -3.65
CA LYS A 67 -5.61 -17.34 -4.26
C LYS A 67 -4.47 -18.34 -4.09
N ALA A 68 -3.21 -17.88 -4.16
CA ALA A 68 -2.03 -18.73 -3.94
C ALA A 68 -2.00 -19.25 -2.51
N ALA A 69 -2.25 -18.41 -1.50
CA ALA A 69 -2.31 -18.80 -0.10
C ALA A 69 -3.45 -19.82 0.15
N ALA A 70 -4.62 -19.64 -0.49
CA ALA A 70 -5.72 -20.60 -0.41
C ALA A 70 -5.35 -21.97 -0.99
N ALA A 71 -4.69 -21.98 -2.15
CA ALA A 71 -4.24 -23.23 -2.78
C ALA A 71 -3.16 -23.93 -1.91
N GLU A 72 -2.21 -23.18 -1.37
CA GLU A 72 -1.20 -23.70 -0.45
C GLU A 72 -1.83 -24.25 0.82
N MET A 73 -2.80 -23.54 1.41
CA MET A 73 -3.53 -23.98 2.60
C MET A 73 -4.25 -25.31 2.33
N SER A 74 -4.98 -25.40 1.22
CA SER A 74 -5.67 -26.62 0.81
C SER A 74 -4.68 -27.79 0.62
N ALA A 75 -3.54 -27.55 -0.03
CA ALA A 75 -2.51 -28.57 -0.21
C ALA A 75 -1.92 -29.05 1.14
N ARG A 76 -1.62 -28.12 2.05
CA ARG A 76 -1.10 -28.45 3.39
C ARG A 76 -2.11 -29.25 4.21
N ILE A 77 -3.40 -28.92 4.15
CA ILE A 77 -4.47 -29.68 4.80
C ILE A 77 -4.54 -31.11 4.21
N GLY A 78 -4.47 -31.24 2.89
CA GLY A 78 -4.46 -32.55 2.22
C GLY A 78 -3.29 -33.45 2.67
N VAL A 79 -2.06 -32.90 2.72
CA VAL A 79 -0.88 -33.60 3.22
C VAL A 79 -1.03 -33.98 4.69
N ALA A 80 -1.57 -33.08 5.51
CA ALA A 80 -1.77 -33.33 6.95
C ALA A 80 -2.85 -34.42 7.21
N LEU A 81 -3.93 -34.44 6.40
CA LEU A 81 -4.95 -35.51 6.45
C LEU A 81 -4.36 -36.88 6.06
N ALA A 82 -3.58 -36.93 4.97
CA ALA A 82 -2.93 -38.17 4.54
C ALA A 82 -1.99 -38.72 5.64
N LYS A 83 -1.17 -37.84 6.24
CA LYS A 83 -0.27 -38.18 7.33
C LYS A 83 -1.04 -38.64 8.58
N ALA A 84 -2.19 -38.01 8.86
CA ALA A 84 -3.03 -38.41 9.98
C ALA A 84 -3.63 -39.82 9.79
N MET A 85 -4.03 -40.15 8.54
CA MET A 85 -4.50 -41.49 8.17
C MET A 85 -3.42 -42.57 8.36
N GLU A 86 -2.18 -42.27 7.94
CA GLU A 86 -1.06 -43.21 8.09
C GLU A 86 -0.65 -43.44 9.54
N SER A 87 -0.92 -42.46 10.41
CA SER A 87 -0.50 -42.49 11.82
C SER A 87 -1.52 -43.10 12.78
N THR A 88 -2.71 -43.51 12.31
CA THR A 88 -3.75 -44.12 13.14
C THR A 88 -4.05 -45.57 12.74
N ASP A 89 -4.21 -46.46 13.73
CA ASP A 89 -4.65 -47.84 13.55
C ASP A 89 -6.17 -48.00 13.63
N ASP A 90 -6.90 -46.92 14.01
CA ASP A 90 -8.36 -46.93 14.09
C ASP A 90 -8.99 -46.83 12.69
N LYS A 91 -9.58 -47.95 12.27
CA LYS A 91 -10.25 -48.07 10.97
C LYS A 91 -11.42 -47.11 10.77
N ALA A 92 -12.15 -46.76 11.84
CA ALA A 92 -13.25 -45.84 11.77
C ALA A 92 -12.75 -44.41 11.51
N LEU A 93 -11.69 -44.00 12.20
CA LEU A 93 -11.02 -42.73 11.99
C LEU A 93 -10.36 -42.66 10.61
N GLN A 94 -9.69 -43.76 10.16
CA GLN A 94 -9.12 -43.83 8.81
C GLN A 94 -10.18 -43.59 7.73
N ALA A 95 -11.30 -44.30 7.76
CA ALA A 95 -12.39 -44.15 6.80
C ALA A 95 -13.00 -42.73 6.82
N ARG A 96 -13.06 -42.13 8.01
CA ARG A 96 -13.50 -40.74 8.15
C ARG A 96 -12.52 -39.77 7.48
N LEU A 97 -11.24 -39.88 7.78
CA LEU A 97 -10.21 -38.98 7.23
C LEU A 97 -10.09 -39.14 5.71
N GLU A 98 -10.20 -40.36 5.19
CA GLU A 98 -10.27 -40.61 3.75
C GLU A 98 -11.47 -39.91 3.10
N ARG A 99 -12.63 -39.98 3.74
CA ARG A 99 -13.81 -39.23 3.27
C ARG A 99 -13.56 -37.73 3.28
N GLN A 100 -12.93 -37.16 4.33
CA GLN A 100 -12.62 -35.73 4.40
C GLN A 100 -11.63 -35.32 3.31
N LEU A 101 -10.63 -36.15 3.02
CA LEU A 101 -9.68 -35.90 1.94
C LEU A 101 -10.39 -35.87 0.56
N ASN A 102 -11.34 -36.78 0.32
CA ASN A 102 -12.12 -36.82 -0.91
C ASN A 102 -13.08 -35.60 -1.04
N LEU A 103 -13.53 -35.04 0.08
CA LEU A 103 -14.38 -33.85 0.12
C LEU A 103 -13.59 -32.54 0.06
N LEU A 104 -12.28 -32.55 0.29
CA LEU A 104 -11.44 -31.34 0.33
C LEU A 104 -11.56 -30.42 -0.89
N PRO A 105 -11.69 -30.92 -2.13
CA PRO A 105 -11.90 -30.04 -3.29
C PRO A 105 -13.22 -29.23 -3.26
N SER A 106 -14.19 -29.66 -2.45
CA SER A 106 -15.48 -28.96 -2.25
C SER A 106 -15.51 -28.10 -0.97
N ALA A 107 -14.41 -28.00 -0.26
CA ALA A 107 -14.29 -27.16 0.93
C ALA A 107 -14.19 -25.67 0.57
N HIS A 108 -14.73 -24.83 1.43
CA HIS A 108 -14.66 -23.36 1.28
C HIS A 108 -13.33 -22.80 1.79
N ILE A 109 -12.21 -23.17 1.13
CA ILE A 109 -10.87 -22.68 1.39
C ILE A 109 -10.52 -21.73 0.23
N SER A 110 -10.73 -20.43 0.41
CA SER A 110 -10.65 -19.48 -0.69
C SER A 110 -10.36 -18.05 -0.23
N THR A 111 -10.20 -17.12 -1.18
CA THR A 111 -10.27 -15.68 -0.86
C THR A 111 -11.72 -15.29 -0.61
N LEU A 112 -11.94 -14.19 0.14
CA LEU A 112 -13.29 -13.70 0.40
C LEU A 112 -14.05 -13.37 -0.89
N HIS A 113 -13.41 -12.76 -1.87
CA HIS A 113 -14.02 -12.51 -3.19
C HIS A 113 -14.47 -13.78 -3.90
N SER A 114 -13.70 -14.89 -3.80
CA SER A 114 -14.12 -16.17 -4.37
C SER A 114 -15.32 -16.75 -3.63
N PHE A 115 -15.40 -16.55 -2.32
CA PHE A 115 -16.56 -16.90 -1.51
C PHE A 115 -17.78 -16.05 -1.91
N CYS A 116 -17.65 -14.73 -2.01
CA CYS A 116 -18.71 -13.84 -2.48
C CYS A 116 -19.24 -14.27 -3.85
N GLN A 117 -18.33 -14.59 -4.78
CA GLN A 117 -18.72 -15.11 -6.10
C GLN A 117 -19.52 -16.40 -6.00
N TRP A 118 -19.17 -17.31 -5.07
CA TRP A 118 -19.91 -18.53 -4.84
C TRP A 118 -21.31 -18.24 -4.27
N VAL A 119 -21.43 -17.33 -3.30
CA VAL A 119 -22.74 -16.90 -2.74
C VAL A 119 -23.60 -16.30 -3.84
N ILE A 120 -23.08 -15.36 -4.63
CA ILE A 120 -23.80 -14.73 -5.74
C ILE A 120 -24.30 -15.78 -6.73
N ARG A 121 -23.47 -16.74 -7.12
CA ARG A 121 -23.87 -17.82 -8.05
C ARG A 121 -24.91 -18.77 -7.46
N SER A 122 -24.89 -18.98 -6.15
CA SER A 122 -25.85 -19.87 -5.47
C SER A 122 -27.23 -19.22 -5.33
N TYR A 123 -27.26 -17.89 -5.15
CA TYR A 123 -28.50 -17.14 -4.88
C TYR A 123 -28.78 -16.05 -5.94
N PHE A 124 -28.22 -16.16 -7.15
CA PHE A 124 -28.36 -15.16 -8.23
C PHE A 124 -29.81 -14.78 -8.53
N TYR A 125 -30.74 -15.70 -8.34
CA TYR A 125 -32.16 -15.48 -8.58
C TYR A 125 -32.82 -14.48 -7.60
N LYS A 126 -32.12 -14.10 -6.51
CA LYS A 126 -32.54 -13.03 -5.59
C LYS A 126 -31.97 -11.68 -5.99
N LEU A 127 -31.03 -11.64 -6.95
CA LEU A 127 -30.36 -10.43 -7.43
C LEU A 127 -30.86 -10.03 -8.83
N ASP A 128 -30.87 -8.73 -9.11
CA ASP A 128 -31.16 -8.19 -10.44
C ASP A 128 -29.91 -8.14 -11.32
N ILE A 129 -29.33 -9.32 -11.59
CA ILE A 129 -28.15 -9.47 -12.45
C ILE A 129 -28.35 -10.59 -13.46
N PRO A 130 -27.79 -10.49 -14.67
CA PRO A 130 -27.80 -11.59 -15.62
C PRO A 130 -27.10 -12.84 -15.08
N PRO A 131 -27.64 -14.04 -15.27
CA PRO A 131 -26.97 -15.29 -14.85
C PRO A 131 -25.60 -15.50 -15.50
N THR A 132 -25.38 -14.86 -16.63
CA THR A 132 -24.14 -14.90 -17.41
C THR A 132 -23.14 -13.82 -17.03
N ALA A 133 -23.43 -13.02 -16.00
CA ALA A 133 -22.56 -11.95 -15.57
C ALA A 133 -21.15 -12.49 -15.22
N ARG A 134 -20.14 -11.83 -15.77
CA ARG A 134 -18.73 -12.19 -15.59
C ARG A 134 -17.98 -11.07 -14.87
N ILE A 135 -16.84 -11.41 -14.31
CA ILE A 135 -15.92 -10.39 -13.78
C ILE A 135 -15.22 -9.73 -14.97
N GLY A 136 -15.32 -8.41 -15.07
CA GLY A 136 -14.57 -7.61 -16.03
C GLY A 136 -13.08 -7.59 -15.67
N ASN A 137 -12.22 -7.41 -16.67
CA ASN A 137 -10.81 -7.18 -16.39
C ASN A 137 -10.57 -5.71 -15.96
N GLU A 138 -9.48 -5.45 -15.26
CA GLU A 138 -9.17 -4.12 -14.70
C GLU A 138 -9.24 -3.01 -15.76
N ALA A 139 -8.75 -3.28 -16.95
CA ALA A 139 -8.71 -2.34 -18.04
C ALA A 139 -10.10 -2.04 -18.63
N GLU A 140 -10.93 -3.06 -18.78
CA GLU A 140 -12.33 -2.93 -19.19
C GLU A 140 -13.11 -2.06 -18.20
N MET A 141 -12.89 -2.29 -16.89
CA MET A 141 -13.52 -1.53 -15.84
C MET A 141 -13.05 -0.06 -15.81
N ALA A 142 -11.76 0.18 -16.02
CA ALA A 142 -11.21 1.54 -16.07
C ALA A 142 -11.80 2.35 -17.24
N LEU A 143 -11.89 1.74 -18.44
CA LEU A 143 -12.51 2.39 -19.59
C LEU A 143 -13.99 2.68 -19.36
N LEU A 144 -14.74 1.72 -18.82
CA LEU A 144 -16.16 1.91 -18.55
C LEU A 144 -16.38 3.01 -17.51
N LYS A 145 -15.58 3.05 -16.43
CA LYS A 145 -15.64 4.14 -15.45
C LYS A 145 -15.43 5.50 -16.11
N GLN A 146 -14.42 5.62 -16.97
CA GLN A 146 -14.11 6.85 -17.66
C GLN A 146 -15.24 7.26 -18.61
N GLU A 147 -15.74 6.33 -19.43
CA GLU A 147 -16.83 6.60 -20.40
C GLU A 147 -18.10 7.06 -19.70
N VAL A 148 -18.48 6.38 -18.61
CA VAL A 148 -19.68 6.73 -17.83
C VAL A 148 -19.52 8.09 -17.18
N LEU A 149 -18.34 8.39 -16.61
CA LEU A 149 -18.08 9.68 -15.96
C LEU A 149 -18.06 10.83 -16.97
N GLU A 150 -17.43 10.66 -18.13
CA GLU A 150 -17.42 11.66 -19.21
C GLU A 150 -18.85 11.97 -19.70
N ASN A 151 -19.68 10.94 -19.87
CA ASN A 151 -21.07 11.11 -20.29
C ASN A 151 -21.89 11.84 -19.21
N LEU A 152 -21.73 11.47 -17.94
CA LEU A 152 -22.40 12.11 -16.80
C LEU A 152 -22.00 13.58 -16.68
N LEU A 153 -20.71 13.92 -16.80
CA LEU A 153 -20.23 15.30 -16.75
C LEU A 153 -20.80 16.12 -17.90
N LYS A 154 -20.80 15.56 -19.12
CA LYS A 154 -21.42 16.22 -20.27
C LYS A 154 -22.89 16.55 -20.03
N GLU A 155 -23.68 15.60 -19.53
CA GLU A 155 -25.07 15.79 -19.17
C GLU A 155 -25.22 16.84 -18.05
N ALA A 156 -24.34 16.82 -17.05
CA ALA A 156 -24.34 17.78 -15.96
C ALA A 156 -24.08 19.23 -16.46
N TYR A 157 -23.17 19.42 -17.41
CA TYR A 157 -22.94 20.72 -18.05
C TYR A 157 -24.13 21.18 -18.90
N GLU A 158 -24.72 20.28 -19.68
CA GLU A 158 -25.88 20.62 -20.53
C GLU A 158 -27.10 21.05 -19.70
N ASN A 159 -27.34 20.39 -18.57
CA ASN A 159 -28.50 20.58 -17.70
C ASN A 159 -28.23 21.53 -16.51
N ASN A 160 -26.98 21.98 -16.31
CA ASN A 160 -26.53 22.76 -15.15
C ASN A 160 -26.92 22.11 -13.81
N THR A 161 -26.62 20.81 -13.66
CA THR A 161 -26.90 20.07 -12.45
C THR A 161 -25.66 19.93 -11.56
N TYR A 162 -25.83 19.53 -10.31
CA TYR A 162 -24.76 19.27 -9.33
C TYR A 162 -23.80 20.45 -9.09
N GLY A 163 -24.19 21.68 -9.39
CA GLY A 163 -23.27 22.84 -9.30
C GLY A 163 -21.99 22.65 -10.09
N ILE A 164 -22.09 22.03 -11.28
CA ILE A 164 -20.96 21.52 -12.06
C ILE A 164 -19.93 22.62 -12.38
N PHE A 165 -20.36 23.86 -12.62
CA PHE A 165 -19.45 24.97 -12.89
C PHE A 165 -18.59 25.31 -11.67
N ASP A 166 -19.18 25.34 -10.46
CA ASP A 166 -18.44 25.64 -9.24
C ASP A 166 -17.45 24.49 -8.92
N LEU A 167 -17.86 23.23 -9.15
CA LEU A 167 -16.99 22.06 -8.98
C LEU A 167 -15.83 22.08 -9.99
N SER A 168 -16.11 22.39 -11.25
CA SER A 168 -15.09 22.52 -12.28
C SER A 168 -14.11 23.63 -11.95
N ASP A 169 -14.59 24.82 -11.60
CA ASP A 169 -13.74 25.96 -11.20
C ASP A 169 -12.85 25.64 -10.00
N PHE A 170 -13.30 24.78 -9.12
CA PHE A 170 -12.55 24.40 -7.92
C PHE A 170 -11.51 23.28 -8.18
N PHE A 171 -11.87 22.25 -8.96
CA PHE A 171 -11.06 21.04 -9.11
C PHE A 171 -10.32 20.91 -10.44
N SER A 172 -10.77 21.61 -11.47
CA SER A 172 -10.26 21.46 -12.83
C SER A 172 -9.27 22.56 -13.21
N ASP A 173 -8.47 22.26 -14.24
CA ASP A 173 -7.60 23.24 -14.89
C ASP A 173 -8.39 23.98 -15.97
N ASP A 174 -7.87 25.13 -16.44
CA ASP A 174 -8.43 25.91 -17.58
C ASP A 174 -8.55 25.07 -18.89
N LYS A 175 -8.08 23.82 -18.91
CA LYS A 175 -7.97 22.97 -20.11
C LYS A 175 -8.70 21.63 -20.04
N SER A 176 -9.00 21.10 -18.85
CA SER A 176 -9.62 19.78 -18.73
C SER A 176 -10.26 19.55 -17.37
N ASP A 177 -11.30 18.70 -17.34
CA ASP A 177 -11.99 18.26 -16.12
C ASP A 177 -11.29 17.08 -15.42
N ALA A 178 -10.07 16.74 -15.79
CA ALA A 178 -9.34 15.60 -15.23
C ALA A 178 -9.21 15.68 -13.70
N GLY A 179 -9.04 16.90 -13.15
CA GLY A 179 -9.00 17.11 -11.70
C GLY A 179 -10.31 16.76 -11.00
N LEU A 180 -11.45 17.16 -11.54
CA LEU A 180 -12.78 16.82 -11.02
C LEU A 180 -13.06 15.32 -11.17
N GLN A 181 -12.73 14.75 -12.32
CA GLN A 181 -12.88 13.30 -12.57
C GLN A 181 -12.11 12.48 -11.54
N ASP A 182 -10.86 12.85 -11.27
CA ASP A 182 -10.02 12.19 -10.27
C ASP A 182 -10.66 12.25 -8.87
N LYS A 183 -11.28 13.38 -8.49
CA LYS A 183 -11.92 13.49 -7.18
C LYS A 183 -13.22 12.71 -7.06
N VAL A 184 -14.03 12.67 -8.09
CA VAL A 184 -15.22 11.82 -8.14
C VAL A 184 -14.83 10.34 -8.02
N LEU A 185 -13.85 9.89 -8.80
CA LEU A 185 -13.38 8.50 -8.75
C LEU A 185 -12.74 8.15 -7.39
N SER A 186 -11.90 9.03 -6.84
CA SER A 186 -11.28 8.82 -5.53
C SER A 186 -12.31 8.73 -4.40
N LEU A 187 -13.34 9.59 -4.43
CA LEU A 187 -14.44 9.55 -3.46
C LEU A 187 -15.29 8.28 -3.61
N TYR A 188 -15.60 7.91 -4.85
CA TYR A 188 -16.30 6.67 -5.18
C TYR A 188 -15.54 5.43 -4.67
N GLU A 189 -14.26 5.31 -4.99
CA GLU A 189 -13.43 4.17 -4.58
C GLU A 189 -13.32 4.05 -3.06
N PHE A 190 -13.22 5.18 -2.37
CA PHE A 190 -13.24 5.18 -0.91
C PHE A 190 -14.61 4.76 -0.37
N ALA A 191 -15.71 5.30 -0.91
CA ALA A 191 -17.06 4.95 -0.49
C ALA A 191 -17.37 3.46 -0.67
N MET A 192 -16.86 2.84 -1.75
CA MET A 192 -17.01 1.40 -2.00
C MET A 192 -16.28 0.52 -0.99
N SER A 193 -15.41 1.05 -0.14
CA SER A 193 -14.84 0.34 1.00
C SER A 193 -15.76 0.30 2.24
N GLN A 194 -16.91 0.99 2.19
CA GLN A 194 -17.91 1.05 3.25
C GLN A 194 -19.09 0.11 2.93
N SER A 195 -19.73 -0.47 3.95
CA SER A 195 -20.86 -1.39 3.76
C SER A 195 -22.09 -0.74 3.12
N ASN A 196 -22.32 0.54 3.35
CA ASN A 196 -23.33 1.37 2.69
C ASN A 196 -22.70 2.61 2.07
N PRO A 197 -22.20 2.53 0.80
CA PRO A 197 -21.48 3.62 0.14
C PRO A 197 -22.23 4.93 0.08
N ASP A 198 -23.46 4.91 -0.46
CA ASP A 198 -24.29 6.11 -0.60
C ASP A 198 -24.69 6.69 0.76
N GLY A 199 -25.02 5.84 1.71
CA GLY A 199 -25.34 6.25 3.09
C GLY A 199 -24.13 6.90 3.77
N TRP A 200 -22.93 6.32 3.59
CA TRP A 200 -21.71 6.91 4.15
C TRP A 200 -21.42 8.29 3.54
N MET A 201 -21.49 8.43 2.21
CA MET A 201 -21.26 9.71 1.53
C MET A 201 -22.20 10.81 2.04
N ARG A 202 -23.49 10.51 2.20
CA ARG A 202 -24.45 11.47 2.73
C ARG A 202 -24.17 11.85 4.17
N ARG A 203 -23.88 10.88 5.04
CA ARG A 203 -23.50 11.12 6.44
C ARG A 203 -22.21 11.95 6.55
N ALA A 204 -21.27 11.82 5.63
CA ALA A 204 -20.04 12.59 5.62
C ALA A 204 -20.25 14.11 5.32
N VAL A 205 -21.40 14.48 4.78
CA VAL A 205 -21.79 15.90 4.55
C VAL A 205 -22.47 16.51 5.77
N GLU A 206 -23.19 15.72 6.59
CA GLU A 206 -23.96 16.21 7.73
C GLU A 206 -23.16 17.08 8.73
N PRO A 207 -21.89 16.75 9.06
CA PRO A 207 -21.08 17.58 9.96
C PRO A 207 -20.86 19.01 9.42
N TYR A 208 -20.82 19.20 8.11
CA TYR A 208 -20.69 20.54 7.51
C TYR A 208 -21.95 21.40 7.71
N GLU A 209 -23.13 20.79 7.67
CA GLU A 209 -24.38 21.49 7.98
C GLU A 209 -24.47 21.80 9.48
N ALA A 210 -24.12 20.85 10.32
CA ALA A 210 -24.11 21.02 11.77
C ALA A 210 -23.15 22.16 12.22
N ALA A 211 -21.95 22.18 11.66
CA ALA A 211 -20.92 23.18 11.99
C ALA A 211 -21.31 24.63 11.69
N GLN A 212 -22.28 24.84 10.79
CA GLN A 212 -22.79 26.19 10.50
C GLN A 212 -23.64 26.79 11.64
N LYS A 213 -24.15 25.96 12.56
CA LYS A 213 -25.16 26.32 13.55
C LYS A 213 -24.74 26.08 15.00
N GLN A 214 -23.72 25.25 15.21
CA GLN A 214 -23.25 24.81 16.53
C GLN A 214 -21.96 25.54 16.95
N ASP A 215 -21.64 25.55 18.26
CA ASP A 215 -20.29 25.87 18.75
C ASP A 215 -19.28 24.92 18.09
N LEU A 216 -18.15 25.46 17.64
CA LEU A 216 -17.15 24.65 16.92
C LEU A 216 -16.65 23.46 17.74
N ARG A 217 -16.52 23.63 19.05
CA ARG A 217 -16.08 22.54 19.95
C ARG A 217 -17.05 21.37 20.05
N ASP A 218 -18.32 21.59 19.69
CA ASP A 218 -19.34 20.54 19.65
C ASP A 218 -19.36 19.80 18.30
N THR A 219 -18.68 20.36 17.28
CA THR A 219 -18.55 19.73 15.98
C THR A 219 -17.52 18.61 15.99
N LEU A 220 -17.61 17.67 15.02
CA LEU A 220 -16.64 16.59 14.85
C LEU A 220 -15.20 17.12 14.80
N TRP A 221 -14.95 18.06 13.91
CA TRP A 221 -13.60 18.55 13.65
C TRP A 221 -13.10 19.53 14.70
N GLY A 222 -13.98 20.40 15.17
CA GLY A 222 -13.61 21.39 16.20
C GLY A 222 -13.25 20.73 17.52
N ARG A 223 -13.99 19.70 17.94
CA ARG A 223 -13.65 18.90 19.12
C ARG A 223 -12.29 18.25 18.97
N ALA A 224 -12.07 17.55 17.87
CA ALA A 224 -10.80 16.87 17.63
C ALA A 224 -9.60 17.84 17.59
N MET A 225 -9.74 18.98 16.92
CA MET A 225 -8.69 20.02 16.89
C MET A 225 -8.45 20.62 18.26
N TRP A 226 -9.51 20.78 19.08
CA TRP A 226 -9.38 21.24 20.45
C TRP A 226 -8.62 20.24 21.31
N ASP A 227 -8.98 18.95 21.22
CA ASP A 227 -8.34 17.87 21.98
C ASP A 227 -6.85 17.72 21.59
N GLU A 228 -6.52 17.83 20.28
CA GLU A 228 -5.13 17.86 19.82
C GLU A 228 -4.35 19.05 20.38
N GLN A 229 -4.99 20.23 20.42
CA GLN A 229 -4.38 21.43 21.04
C GLN A 229 -4.15 21.25 22.53
N GLN A 230 -5.09 20.64 23.26
CA GLN A 230 -4.93 20.34 24.69
C GLN A 230 -3.78 19.33 24.93
N ALA A 231 -3.70 18.29 24.11
CA ALA A 231 -2.59 17.33 24.17
C ALA A 231 -1.21 18.01 23.95
N GLU A 232 -1.12 18.98 23.03
CA GLU A 232 0.13 19.73 22.85
C GLU A 232 0.43 20.65 24.03
N ILE A 233 -0.59 21.24 24.65
CA ILE A 233 -0.43 22.02 25.87
C ILE A 233 0.11 21.14 27.02
N ASP A 234 -0.38 19.91 27.14
CA ASP A 234 0.11 18.94 28.13
C ASP A 234 1.55 18.53 27.86
N ARG A 235 1.94 18.27 26.59
CA ARG A 235 3.34 18.03 26.21
C ARG A 235 4.28 19.19 26.56
N ILE A 236 3.82 20.44 26.36
CA ILE A 236 4.58 21.64 26.79
C ILE A 236 4.71 21.65 28.32
N ALA A 237 3.65 21.30 29.06
CA ALA A 237 3.67 21.22 30.50
C ALA A 237 4.70 20.22 31.03
N ASP A 238 4.70 19.01 30.48
CA ASP A 238 5.65 17.94 30.83
C ASP A 238 7.12 18.37 30.58
N ARG A 239 7.35 19.00 29.43
CA ARG A 239 8.70 19.53 29.12
C ARG A 239 9.12 20.67 30.07
N ILE A 240 8.21 21.56 30.45
CA ILE A 240 8.49 22.62 31.41
C ILE A 240 8.77 22.03 32.80
N GLU A 241 8.01 21.01 33.22
CA GLU A 241 8.25 20.29 34.49
C GLU A 241 9.64 19.61 34.45
N ALA A 242 10.03 19.00 33.35
CA ALA A 242 11.36 18.42 33.18
C ALA A 242 12.50 19.47 33.16
N MET A 243 12.25 20.72 32.77
CA MET A 243 13.24 21.80 32.75
C MET A 243 13.53 22.35 34.14
N GLU A 244 12.57 22.30 35.08
CA GLU A 244 12.68 22.89 36.43
C GLU A 244 13.87 22.33 37.23
N PRO A 245 14.03 21.00 37.40
CA PRO A 245 15.15 20.42 38.15
C PRO A 245 16.51 20.67 37.46
N LEU A 246 16.55 20.82 36.16
CA LEU A 246 17.77 21.16 35.42
C LEU A 246 18.21 22.58 35.75
N LEU A 247 17.27 23.52 35.87
CA LEU A 247 17.52 24.91 36.22
C LEU A 247 17.92 25.08 37.70
N GLU A 248 17.25 24.33 38.61
CA GLU A 248 17.52 24.41 40.04
C GLU A 248 18.83 23.78 40.45
N SER A 249 19.41 22.90 39.62
CA SER A 249 20.71 22.29 39.88
C SER A 249 21.77 23.34 40.25
N PRO A 250 22.69 23.07 41.19
CA PRO A 250 23.79 23.96 41.53
C PRO A 250 24.67 24.35 40.31
N VAL A 251 24.77 23.47 39.36
CA VAL A 251 25.48 23.63 38.10
C VAL A 251 24.56 23.78 36.88
N GLY A 252 23.31 24.12 37.12
CA GLY A 252 22.29 24.33 36.07
C GLY A 252 22.48 25.66 35.33
N PRO A 253 21.83 25.80 34.14
CA PRO A 253 21.97 26.97 33.27
C PRO A 253 21.11 28.17 33.75
N LYS A 254 21.31 28.66 34.97
CA LYS A 254 20.54 29.73 35.62
C LYS A 254 20.40 31.02 34.79
N LYS A 255 21.32 31.24 33.86
CA LYS A 255 21.26 32.38 32.94
C LYS A 255 20.04 32.32 31.99
N TRP A 256 19.48 31.14 31.79
CA TRP A 256 18.33 30.90 30.93
C TRP A 256 17.01 30.86 31.69
N ASP A 257 16.98 31.25 32.98
CA ASP A 257 15.76 31.35 33.79
C ASP A 257 14.64 32.16 33.10
N LYS A 258 15.01 33.23 32.41
CA LYS A 258 14.06 34.07 31.70
C LYS A 258 13.33 33.29 30.59
N VAL A 259 14.00 32.36 29.92
CA VAL A 259 13.36 31.50 28.91
C VAL A 259 12.33 30.57 29.56
N TYR A 260 12.68 29.98 30.71
CA TYR A 260 11.79 29.14 31.47
C TYR A 260 10.54 29.91 31.95
N GLN A 261 10.73 31.08 32.54
CA GLN A 261 9.63 31.92 33.07
C GLN A 261 8.68 32.40 31.96
N GLU A 262 9.21 32.75 30.77
CA GLU A 262 8.36 33.11 29.64
C GLU A 262 7.53 31.92 29.16
N GLN A 263 8.11 30.73 29.07
CA GLN A 263 7.38 29.51 28.67
C GLN A 263 6.36 29.06 29.69
N LEU A 264 6.69 29.16 30.97
CA LEU A 264 5.75 28.91 32.08
C LEU A 264 4.55 29.89 32.06
N ALA A 265 4.81 31.16 31.77
CA ALA A 265 3.75 32.16 31.62
C ALA A 265 2.87 31.88 30.37
N ALA A 266 3.45 31.46 29.26
CA ALA A 266 2.70 31.01 28.08
C ALA A 266 1.79 29.82 28.41
N LEU A 267 2.32 28.81 29.09
CA LEU A 267 1.56 27.65 29.54
C LEU A 267 0.38 28.02 30.43
N ALA A 268 0.59 28.94 31.37
CA ALA A 268 -0.47 29.40 32.24
C ALA A 268 -1.62 30.09 31.48
N GLN A 269 -1.30 30.87 30.44
CA GLN A 269 -2.32 31.48 29.57
C GLN A 269 -3.06 30.42 28.74
N LEU A 270 -2.34 29.45 28.14
CA LEU A 270 -2.92 28.39 27.33
C LEU A 270 -3.86 27.51 28.17
N LYS A 271 -3.45 27.10 29.38
CA LYS A 271 -4.29 26.33 30.31
C LYS A 271 -5.52 27.12 30.85
N GLY A 272 -5.47 28.42 30.82
CA GLY A 272 -6.59 29.29 31.23
C GLY A 272 -7.61 29.55 30.11
N ALA A 273 -7.37 29.11 28.88
CA ALA A 273 -8.31 29.28 27.76
C ALA A 273 -9.43 28.25 27.85
N GLU A 274 -10.67 28.71 28.13
CA GLU A 274 -11.83 27.83 28.25
C GLU A 274 -12.73 27.81 27.01
N THR A 275 -12.63 28.81 26.16
CA THR A 275 -13.42 28.91 24.90
C THR A 275 -12.54 28.98 23.70
N TRP A 276 -13.12 28.76 22.50
CA TRP A 276 -12.42 28.95 21.22
C TRP A 276 -11.83 30.36 21.12
N SER A 277 -12.62 31.39 21.46
CA SER A 277 -12.18 32.79 21.43
C SER A 277 -11.01 33.05 22.39
N ASP A 278 -11.04 32.49 23.62
CA ASP A 278 -9.93 32.66 24.56
C ASP A 278 -8.63 32.04 23.97
N MET A 279 -8.74 30.87 23.38
CA MET A 279 -7.59 30.20 22.76
C MET A 279 -7.03 31.01 21.59
N VAL A 280 -7.89 31.60 20.77
CA VAL A 280 -7.50 32.51 19.67
C VAL A 280 -6.75 33.71 20.20
N ASP A 281 -7.27 34.35 21.25
CA ASP A 281 -6.63 35.52 21.85
C ASP A 281 -5.26 35.20 22.44
N VAL A 282 -5.13 34.05 23.12
CA VAL A 282 -3.84 33.57 23.66
C VAL A 282 -2.87 33.27 22.53
N CYS A 283 -3.27 32.48 21.52
CA CYS A 283 -2.39 32.07 20.41
C CYS A 283 -1.87 33.27 19.62
N ARG A 284 -2.68 34.28 19.36
CA ARG A 284 -2.27 35.54 18.70
C ARG A 284 -1.22 36.30 19.48
N ASN A 285 -1.20 36.18 20.81
CA ASN A 285 -0.30 36.89 21.69
C ASN A 285 0.93 36.10 22.16
N LEU A 286 1.14 34.88 21.70
CA LEU A 286 2.22 33.99 22.13
C LEU A 286 3.63 34.56 21.90
N ASP A 287 3.82 35.48 20.94
CA ASP A 287 5.10 36.18 20.74
C ASP A 287 5.57 36.96 21.97
N THR A 288 4.67 37.33 22.86
CA THR A 288 5.02 38.05 24.09
C THR A 288 5.79 37.15 25.05
N PHE A 289 5.62 35.84 24.95
CA PHE A 289 6.19 34.80 25.82
C PHE A 289 7.34 34.02 25.20
N THR A 290 7.83 34.40 24.01
CA THR A 290 8.90 33.70 23.32
C THR A 290 10.09 34.59 22.95
N LYS A 291 10.20 35.78 23.56
CA LYS A 291 11.23 36.79 23.27
C LYS A 291 12.61 36.43 23.81
N ALA A 292 12.68 35.75 24.97
CA ALA A 292 13.95 35.35 25.56
C ALA A 292 14.67 34.33 24.68
N SER A 293 15.98 34.47 24.58
CA SER A 293 16.84 33.58 23.77
C SER A 293 17.89 32.88 24.64
N PHE A 294 18.34 31.71 24.16
CA PHE A 294 19.45 30.99 24.78
C PHE A 294 20.75 31.72 24.54
N THR A 295 21.16 32.55 25.48
CA THR A 295 22.42 33.30 25.39
C THR A 295 23.64 32.42 25.65
N SER A 296 24.80 32.72 25.08
CA SER A 296 26.02 31.93 25.24
C SER A 296 26.39 31.71 26.73
N LEU A 297 26.72 30.46 27.05
CA LEU A 297 27.22 30.01 28.37
C LEU A 297 28.75 29.79 28.36
N GLY A 298 29.46 30.08 27.26
CA GLY A 298 30.86 29.69 27.04
C GLY A 298 31.81 29.87 28.25
N LYS A 299 31.82 31.07 28.86
CA LYS A 299 32.65 31.34 30.06
C LYS A 299 32.23 30.57 31.29
N ALA A 300 30.95 30.26 31.47
CA ALA A 300 30.44 29.49 32.60
C ALA A 300 30.73 27.98 32.44
N LEU A 301 30.67 27.48 31.23
CA LEU A 301 31.06 26.12 30.87
C LEU A 301 32.59 25.91 31.07
N GLU A 302 33.41 26.83 30.58
CA GLU A 302 34.86 26.79 30.76
C GLU A 302 35.30 26.80 32.24
N LYS A 303 34.55 27.45 33.09
CA LYS A 303 34.81 27.51 34.54
C LYS A 303 34.22 26.37 35.35
N GLY A 304 33.40 25.49 34.72
CA GLY A 304 32.67 24.45 35.41
C GLY A 304 31.53 24.95 36.30
N GLU A 305 31.10 26.22 36.13
CA GLU A 305 29.97 26.82 36.82
C GLU A 305 28.64 26.26 36.31
N VAL A 306 28.62 25.75 35.08
CA VAL A 306 27.48 25.12 34.42
C VAL A 306 27.89 23.78 33.83
N ASP A 307 27.10 22.73 34.03
CA ASP A 307 27.25 21.44 33.39
C ASP A 307 26.76 21.49 31.95
N GLY A 308 27.59 21.02 30.99
CA GLY A 308 27.28 21.08 29.58
C GLY A 308 26.09 20.19 29.20
N ALA A 309 26.00 19.00 29.80
CA ALA A 309 24.91 18.07 29.51
C ALA A 309 23.54 18.59 29.99
N LEU A 310 23.51 19.15 31.21
CA LEU A 310 22.27 19.76 31.74
C LEU A 310 21.88 21.00 30.91
N ALA A 311 22.84 21.79 30.44
CA ALA A 311 22.56 22.94 29.59
C ALA A 311 22.03 22.53 28.20
N ASP A 312 22.61 21.50 27.58
CA ASP A 312 22.18 21.00 26.30
C ASP A 312 20.75 20.40 26.40
N GLU A 313 20.45 19.65 27.45
CA GLU A 313 19.12 19.08 27.71
C GLU A 313 18.08 20.18 27.93
N PHE A 314 18.35 21.14 28.81
CA PHE A 314 17.47 22.29 29.03
C PHE A 314 17.19 23.07 27.74
N LYS A 315 18.23 23.29 26.92
CA LYS A 315 18.10 23.99 25.64
C LYS A 315 17.27 23.20 24.66
N SER A 316 17.41 21.87 24.63
CA SER A 316 16.62 20.98 23.77
C SER A 316 15.13 21.09 24.10
N LEU A 317 14.76 20.87 25.36
CA LEU A 317 13.38 20.99 25.83
C LEU A 317 12.78 22.37 25.57
N GLY A 318 13.52 23.43 25.92
CA GLY A 318 13.05 24.79 25.71
C GLY A 318 12.96 25.22 24.26
N SER A 319 13.77 24.63 23.37
CA SER A 319 13.63 24.84 21.92
C SER A 319 12.41 24.13 21.36
N GLN A 320 12.15 22.89 21.76
CA GLN A 320 10.95 22.15 21.40
C GLN A 320 9.68 22.93 21.82
N ASN A 321 9.66 23.48 23.04
CA ASN A 321 8.54 24.31 23.49
C ASN A 321 8.36 25.56 22.61
N LYS A 322 9.45 26.21 22.20
CA LYS A 322 9.36 27.36 21.29
C LYS A 322 8.77 26.98 19.93
N ASP A 323 9.16 25.84 19.39
CA ASP A 323 8.64 25.34 18.12
C ASP A 323 7.16 25.00 18.25
N SER A 324 6.74 24.35 19.33
CA SER A 324 5.31 24.08 19.64
C SER A 324 4.51 25.38 19.76
N LEU A 325 4.97 26.35 20.54
CA LEU A 325 4.30 27.65 20.70
C LEU A 325 4.21 28.43 19.38
N LYS A 326 5.24 28.33 18.52
CA LYS A 326 5.22 28.91 17.19
C LYS A 326 4.23 28.17 16.27
N GLY A 327 4.15 26.87 16.37
CA GLY A 327 3.15 26.05 15.66
C GLY A 327 1.72 26.44 16.04
N MET A 328 1.43 26.56 17.33
CA MET A 328 0.13 27.01 17.83
C MET A 328 -0.22 28.40 17.34
N LYS A 329 0.71 29.35 17.36
CA LYS A 329 0.48 30.72 16.87
C LYS A 329 0.10 30.76 15.39
N ASN A 330 0.70 29.90 14.58
CA ASN A 330 0.49 29.89 13.11
C ASN A 330 -0.59 28.86 12.71
N GLY A 331 -1.16 28.14 13.66
CA GLY A 331 -2.15 27.11 13.45
C GLY A 331 -3.57 27.63 13.34
N LEU A 332 -4.53 26.71 13.45
CA LEU A 332 -5.96 26.96 13.28
C LEU A 332 -6.51 27.99 14.29
N PHE A 333 -6.01 27.97 15.53
CA PHE A 333 -6.40 28.91 16.59
C PHE A 333 -5.89 30.35 16.42
N HIS A 334 -5.44 30.70 15.22
CA HIS A 334 -5.25 32.10 14.83
C HIS A 334 -6.51 32.70 14.17
N ILE A 335 -7.48 31.88 13.81
CA ILE A 335 -8.68 32.22 13.03
C ILE A 335 -9.88 32.34 13.98
N ASP A 336 -10.61 33.45 13.87
CA ASP A 336 -11.82 33.66 14.66
C ASP A 336 -12.90 32.63 14.33
N GLU A 337 -13.65 32.20 15.33
CA GLU A 337 -14.73 31.21 15.19
C GLU A 337 -15.76 31.61 14.11
N ALA A 338 -16.16 32.89 14.07
CA ALA A 338 -17.10 33.39 13.06
C ALA A 338 -16.59 33.23 11.63
N VAL A 339 -15.27 33.36 11.41
CA VAL A 339 -14.65 33.15 10.11
C VAL A 339 -14.68 31.67 9.74
N LEU A 340 -14.39 30.78 10.69
CA LEU A 340 -14.46 29.32 10.48
C LEU A 340 -15.90 28.87 10.19
N GLN A 341 -16.88 29.40 10.90
CA GLN A 341 -18.29 29.11 10.61
C GLN A 341 -18.72 29.60 9.23
N GLN A 342 -18.20 30.76 8.77
CA GLN A 342 -18.46 31.21 7.41
C GLN A 342 -17.81 30.27 6.38
N GLN A 343 -16.59 29.78 6.64
CA GLN A 343 -15.94 28.82 5.76
C GLN A 343 -16.75 27.52 5.58
N PHE A 344 -17.39 27.02 6.63
CA PHE A 344 -18.30 25.87 6.51
C PHE A 344 -19.50 26.15 5.60
N LYS A 345 -20.07 27.36 5.68
CA LYS A 345 -21.17 27.77 4.81
C LYS A 345 -20.75 27.83 3.35
N ASP A 346 -19.53 28.30 3.09
CA ASP A 346 -19.00 28.43 1.74
C ASP A 346 -18.61 27.05 1.14
N GLN A 347 -18.15 26.12 1.98
CA GLN A 347 -17.73 24.77 1.55
C GLN A 347 -18.89 23.80 1.39
N TYR A 348 -19.97 23.96 2.17
CA TYR A 348 -21.09 23.02 2.17
C TYR A 348 -21.68 22.73 0.77
N PRO A 349 -21.97 23.76 -0.08
CA PRO A 349 -22.50 23.52 -1.42
C PRO A 349 -21.55 22.70 -2.29
N LEU A 350 -20.25 22.96 -2.22
CA LEU A 350 -19.24 22.26 -3.03
C LEU A 350 -19.18 20.77 -2.64
N ILE A 351 -19.15 20.48 -1.36
CA ILE A 351 -19.08 19.10 -0.87
C ILE A 351 -20.38 18.36 -1.13
N HIS A 352 -21.52 18.99 -0.86
CA HIS A 352 -22.82 18.41 -1.16
C HIS A 352 -22.95 18.06 -2.64
N ASN A 353 -22.61 18.97 -3.51
CA ASN A 353 -22.66 18.78 -4.95
C ASN A 353 -21.69 17.69 -5.43
N LEU A 354 -20.46 17.64 -4.90
CA LEU A 354 -19.49 16.58 -5.20
C LEU A 354 -20.02 15.20 -4.79
N VAL A 355 -20.63 15.10 -3.62
CA VAL A 355 -21.22 13.85 -3.11
C VAL A 355 -22.40 13.42 -4.00
N GLU A 356 -23.33 14.33 -4.33
CA GLU A 356 -24.47 13.97 -5.19
C GLU A 356 -24.01 13.60 -6.61
N LEU A 357 -23.00 14.26 -7.17
CA LEU A 357 -22.38 13.89 -8.44
C LEU A 357 -21.74 12.49 -8.36
N THR A 358 -21.07 12.17 -7.25
CA THR A 358 -20.44 10.85 -7.05
C THR A 358 -21.49 9.76 -6.89
N ILE A 359 -22.59 10.03 -6.19
CA ILE A 359 -23.73 9.08 -6.07
C ILE A 359 -24.40 8.88 -7.44
N ALA A 360 -24.54 9.93 -8.24
CA ALA A 360 -25.06 9.83 -9.61
C ALA A 360 -24.12 8.98 -10.49
N PHE A 361 -22.80 9.18 -10.35
CA PHE A 361 -21.81 8.35 -11.04
C PHE A 361 -21.92 6.86 -10.62
N HIS A 362 -22.01 6.57 -9.33
CA HIS A 362 -22.17 5.21 -8.82
C HIS A 362 -23.38 4.52 -9.49
N LYS A 363 -24.54 5.17 -9.52
CA LYS A 363 -25.74 4.61 -10.14
C LYS A 363 -25.59 4.39 -11.64
N ALA A 364 -25.05 5.38 -12.35
CA ALA A 364 -24.84 5.30 -13.80
C ALA A 364 -23.84 4.18 -14.15
N TYR A 365 -22.80 4.03 -13.32
CA TYR A 365 -21.80 2.98 -13.51
C TYR A 365 -22.39 1.58 -13.24
N ASP A 366 -23.20 1.43 -12.22
CA ASP A 366 -23.91 0.17 -11.94
C ASP A 366 -24.88 -0.22 -13.06
N GLU A 367 -25.60 0.73 -13.61
CA GLU A 367 -26.48 0.50 -14.77
C GLU A 367 -25.67 0.05 -15.99
N ALA A 368 -24.56 0.74 -16.29
CA ALA A 368 -23.70 0.38 -17.41
C ALA A 368 -23.08 -1.02 -17.25
N LYS A 369 -22.66 -1.40 -16.02
CA LYS A 369 -22.18 -2.76 -15.73
C LYS A 369 -23.27 -3.80 -15.93
N LYS A 370 -24.49 -3.55 -15.46
CA LYS A 370 -25.65 -4.44 -15.64
C LYS A 370 -25.99 -4.64 -17.12
N GLU A 371 -26.02 -3.57 -17.92
CA GLU A 371 -26.32 -3.65 -19.35
C GLU A 371 -25.28 -4.49 -20.10
N GLN A 372 -24.01 -4.42 -19.71
CA GLN A 372 -22.93 -5.20 -20.30
C GLN A 372 -22.81 -6.62 -19.70
N GLY A 373 -23.52 -6.92 -18.62
CA GLY A 373 -23.43 -8.21 -17.91
C GLY A 373 -22.05 -8.44 -17.28
N ILE A 374 -21.42 -7.40 -16.74
CA ILE A 374 -20.11 -7.45 -16.10
C ILE A 374 -20.17 -6.96 -14.66
N MET A 375 -19.23 -7.42 -13.86
CA MET A 375 -19.07 -7.05 -12.46
C MET A 375 -17.59 -6.70 -12.21
N ASP A 376 -17.32 -5.75 -11.35
CA ASP A 376 -15.97 -5.50 -10.82
C ASP A 376 -15.73 -6.24 -9.48
N PHE A 377 -14.58 -6.05 -8.87
CA PHE A 377 -14.27 -6.71 -7.59
C PHE A 377 -15.10 -6.15 -6.43
N SER A 378 -15.44 -4.86 -6.45
CA SER A 378 -16.29 -4.25 -5.42
C SER A 378 -17.72 -4.78 -5.52
N ASP A 379 -18.23 -5.05 -6.74
CA ASP A 379 -19.54 -5.64 -6.94
C ASP A 379 -19.65 -7.01 -6.28
N LEU A 380 -18.59 -7.81 -6.28
CA LEU A 380 -18.62 -9.11 -5.60
C LEU A 380 -18.92 -8.97 -4.11
N GLU A 381 -18.34 -7.98 -3.46
CA GLU A 381 -18.56 -7.73 -2.04
C GLU A 381 -19.96 -7.12 -1.80
N HIS A 382 -20.35 -6.10 -2.56
CA HIS A 382 -21.63 -5.41 -2.37
C HIS A 382 -22.86 -6.25 -2.79
N LEU A 383 -22.78 -7.01 -3.88
CA LEU A 383 -23.86 -7.95 -4.24
C LEU A 383 -23.97 -9.10 -3.23
N CYS A 384 -22.85 -9.55 -2.68
CA CYS A 384 -22.88 -10.51 -1.58
C CYS A 384 -23.55 -9.89 -0.34
N LEU A 385 -23.21 -8.64 0.03
CA LEU A 385 -23.89 -7.92 1.11
C LEU A 385 -25.39 -7.77 0.85
N ALA A 386 -25.81 -7.42 -0.36
CA ALA A 386 -27.21 -7.29 -0.72
C ALA A 386 -28.01 -8.60 -0.53
N LEU A 387 -27.35 -9.75 -0.64
CA LEU A 387 -27.93 -11.05 -0.31
C LEU A 387 -27.96 -11.35 1.19
N LEU A 388 -26.96 -10.84 1.94
CA LEU A 388 -26.74 -11.19 3.33
C LEU A 388 -27.40 -10.24 4.33
N VAL A 389 -27.71 -9.00 3.92
CA VAL A 389 -28.32 -7.97 4.76
C VAL A 389 -29.85 -8.04 4.63
N GLU A 390 -30.55 -7.99 5.74
CA GLU A 390 -32.01 -7.86 5.76
C GLU A 390 -32.41 -6.49 5.19
N PRO A 391 -33.32 -6.42 4.19
CA PRO A 391 -33.72 -5.17 3.57
C PRO A 391 -34.21 -4.12 4.57
N GLY A 392 -33.67 -2.90 4.50
CA GLY A 392 -34.02 -1.78 5.39
C GLY A 392 -33.11 -1.69 6.63
N THR A 393 -32.08 -2.51 6.73
CA THR A 393 -31.08 -2.49 7.83
C THR A 393 -29.67 -2.16 7.34
N GLU A 394 -29.54 -1.47 6.20
CA GLU A 394 -28.23 -1.21 5.54
C GLU A 394 -27.27 -0.38 6.40
N ASP A 395 -27.81 0.46 7.29
CA ASP A 395 -27.01 1.28 8.22
C ASP A 395 -26.60 0.53 9.50
N ASP A 396 -27.37 -0.48 9.91
CA ASP A 396 -27.06 -1.42 11.00
C ASP A 396 -27.35 -2.86 10.53
N PRO A 397 -26.45 -3.45 9.74
CA PRO A 397 -26.69 -4.66 8.97
C PRO A 397 -27.13 -5.85 9.83
N GLN A 398 -28.37 -6.32 9.63
CA GLN A 398 -28.92 -7.52 10.25
C GLN A 398 -28.89 -8.70 9.26
N PRO A 399 -28.74 -9.95 9.74
CA PRO A 399 -28.64 -11.12 8.85
C PRO A 399 -29.97 -11.44 8.16
N SER A 400 -29.92 -11.58 6.84
CA SER A 400 -31.03 -12.04 6.00
C SER A 400 -31.28 -13.56 6.16
N GLU A 401 -32.32 -14.09 5.53
CA GLU A 401 -32.56 -15.55 5.43
C GLU A 401 -31.34 -16.29 4.85
N VAL A 402 -30.69 -15.72 3.83
CA VAL A 402 -29.49 -16.32 3.22
C VAL A 402 -28.33 -16.36 4.21
N ALA A 403 -28.14 -15.27 4.94
CA ALA A 403 -27.11 -15.22 5.97
C ALA A 403 -27.35 -16.25 7.08
N LEU A 404 -28.58 -16.39 7.52
CA LEU A 404 -28.97 -17.40 8.54
C LEU A 404 -28.74 -18.83 8.04
N GLU A 405 -29.05 -19.14 6.78
CA GLU A 405 -28.74 -20.45 6.17
C GLU A 405 -27.23 -20.73 6.15
N LEU A 406 -26.40 -19.71 5.84
CA LEU A 406 -24.95 -19.84 5.87
C LEU A 406 -24.39 -19.98 7.29
N GLN A 407 -24.99 -19.30 8.29
CA GLN A 407 -24.66 -19.49 9.71
C GLN A 407 -24.93 -20.94 10.19
N ASP A 408 -25.98 -21.57 9.66
CA ASP A 408 -26.27 -22.96 9.95
C ASP A 408 -25.32 -23.93 9.23
N THR A 409 -24.86 -23.56 8.05
CA THR A 409 -23.93 -24.35 7.23
C THR A 409 -22.52 -24.34 7.81
N PHE A 410 -21.99 -23.15 8.12
CA PHE A 410 -20.61 -23.01 8.59
C PHE A 410 -20.53 -23.13 10.11
N LYS A 411 -19.93 -24.23 10.57
CA LYS A 411 -19.74 -24.49 12.00
C LYS A 411 -18.50 -23.78 12.57
N GLU A 412 -17.50 -23.51 11.73
CA GLU A 412 -16.32 -22.72 12.08
C GLU A 412 -15.84 -21.88 10.88
N ILE A 413 -15.62 -20.59 11.11
CA ILE A 413 -15.13 -19.62 10.13
C ILE A 413 -13.76 -19.14 10.58
N MET A 414 -12.75 -19.40 9.75
CA MET A 414 -11.36 -19.07 10.00
C MET A 414 -10.89 -18.00 9.02
N VAL A 415 -10.28 -16.93 9.53
CA VAL A 415 -9.75 -15.83 8.72
C VAL A 415 -8.26 -15.71 8.98
N ASP A 416 -7.45 -15.98 7.95
CA ASP A 416 -6.00 -15.77 7.99
C ASP A 416 -5.66 -14.33 7.55
N GLU A 417 -4.58 -13.78 8.07
CA GLU A 417 -4.15 -12.39 7.83
C GLU A 417 -5.28 -11.37 8.11
N TYR A 418 -6.02 -11.56 9.21
CA TYR A 418 -7.20 -10.76 9.54
C TYR A 418 -6.92 -9.25 9.62
N GLN A 419 -5.69 -8.82 9.90
CA GLN A 419 -5.28 -7.41 9.93
C GLN A 419 -5.36 -6.72 8.55
N ASP A 420 -5.54 -7.47 7.46
CA ASP A 420 -5.66 -6.95 6.10
C ASP A 420 -7.13 -6.88 5.62
N THR A 421 -8.09 -7.04 6.52
CA THR A 421 -9.54 -7.00 6.24
C THR A 421 -10.05 -5.55 6.19
N ASN A 422 -11.01 -5.26 5.30
CA ASN A 422 -11.72 -3.98 5.25
C ASN A 422 -13.11 -4.04 5.93
N GLY A 423 -13.80 -2.89 6.02
CA GLY A 423 -15.10 -2.80 6.68
C GLY A 423 -16.20 -3.64 6.02
N VAL A 424 -16.23 -3.69 4.69
CA VAL A 424 -17.20 -4.50 3.93
C VAL A 424 -17.00 -5.99 4.21
N GLN A 425 -15.74 -6.43 4.15
CA GLN A 425 -15.36 -7.82 4.41
C GLN A 425 -15.68 -8.25 5.84
N GLU A 426 -15.42 -7.37 6.81
CA GLU A 426 -15.78 -7.61 8.20
C GLU A 426 -17.30 -7.77 8.37
N THR A 427 -18.08 -6.91 7.70
CA THR A 427 -19.56 -7.00 7.72
C THR A 427 -20.04 -8.32 7.12
N ILE A 428 -19.48 -8.76 5.99
CA ILE A 428 -19.80 -10.05 5.38
C ILE A 428 -19.52 -11.20 6.36
N ILE A 429 -18.31 -11.22 6.95
CA ILE A 429 -17.90 -12.26 7.91
C ILE A 429 -18.85 -12.27 9.11
N ASN A 430 -19.21 -11.10 9.64
CA ASN A 430 -20.10 -10.99 10.79
C ASN A 430 -21.50 -11.51 10.49
N LEU A 431 -22.04 -11.23 9.30
CA LEU A 431 -23.39 -11.67 8.90
C LEU A 431 -23.50 -13.19 8.72
N ILE A 432 -22.46 -13.85 8.20
CA ILE A 432 -22.46 -15.31 7.97
C ILE A 432 -21.95 -16.12 9.16
N SER A 433 -21.48 -15.47 10.21
CA SER A 433 -20.95 -16.14 11.40
C SER A 433 -21.83 -15.93 12.62
N ARG A 434 -21.65 -16.84 13.60
CA ARG A 434 -22.21 -16.71 14.95
C ARG A 434 -21.14 -16.13 15.88
N VAL A 435 -21.55 -15.64 17.05
CA VAL A 435 -20.62 -15.10 18.07
C VAL A 435 -19.63 -16.16 18.58
N ASP A 436 -19.90 -17.43 18.29
CA ASP A 436 -19.22 -18.59 18.91
C ASP A 436 -18.45 -19.46 17.91
N ASN A 437 -18.31 -19.07 16.63
CA ASN A 437 -17.71 -19.90 15.61
C ASN A 437 -16.60 -19.22 14.80
N ARG A 438 -16.03 -18.11 15.30
CA ARG A 438 -15.00 -17.31 14.61
C ARG A 438 -13.61 -17.62 15.11
N PHE A 439 -12.67 -17.76 14.19
CA PHE A 439 -11.25 -17.95 14.47
C PHE A 439 -10.42 -16.99 13.60
N TYR A 440 -9.96 -15.92 14.19
CA TYR A 440 -9.15 -14.88 13.52
C TYR A 440 -7.67 -15.11 13.81
N VAL A 441 -6.84 -15.05 12.77
CA VAL A 441 -5.38 -15.11 12.90
C VAL A 441 -4.75 -13.92 12.21
N GLY A 442 -3.83 -13.25 12.87
CA GLY A 442 -3.16 -12.10 12.27
C GLY A 442 -2.07 -11.49 13.15
N ASP A 443 -1.44 -10.44 12.63
CA ASP A 443 -0.45 -9.63 13.34
C ASP A 443 -0.59 -8.18 12.89
N VAL A 444 -1.08 -7.31 13.78
CA VAL A 444 -1.26 -5.89 13.45
C VAL A 444 0.05 -5.23 13.01
N LYS A 445 1.20 -5.69 13.52
CA LYS A 445 2.53 -5.22 13.11
C LYS A 445 2.87 -5.55 11.64
N GLN A 446 2.03 -6.37 10.98
CA GLN A 446 2.13 -6.72 9.57
C GLN A 446 0.98 -6.15 8.73
N ALA A 447 0.16 -5.23 9.27
CA ALA A 447 -0.88 -4.51 8.53
C ALA A 447 -0.24 -3.43 7.64
N ILE A 448 -0.05 -3.75 6.36
CA ILE A 448 0.66 -2.90 5.39
C ILE A 448 -0.12 -2.73 4.07
N TYR A 449 -1.44 -2.90 4.10
CA TYR A 449 -2.30 -2.80 2.93
C TYR A 449 -3.39 -1.73 3.06
N SER A 450 -3.10 -0.61 3.79
CA SER A 450 -4.03 0.51 3.90
C SER A 450 -4.37 1.11 2.53
N PHE A 451 -3.43 1.11 1.58
CA PHE A 451 -3.67 1.54 0.20
C PHE A 451 -4.66 0.64 -0.58
N ARG A 452 -5.01 -0.53 -0.04
CA ARG A 452 -6.10 -1.41 -0.49
C ARG A 452 -7.34 -1.32 0.41
N MET A 453 -7.47 -0.23 1.14
CA MET A 453 -8.55 0.03 2.08
C MET A 453 -8.65 -0.97 3.23
N ALA A 454 -7.56 -1.72 3.54
CA ALA A 454 -7.50 -2.53 4.76
C ALA A 454 -7.55 -1.62 6.00
N ASP A 455 -8.30 -2.07 7.01
CA ASP A 455 -8.55 -1.31 8.24
C ASP A 455 -7.96 -2.02 9.47
N SER A 456 -6.75 -1.62 9.85
CA SER A 456 -6.05 -2.17 11.03
C SER A 456 -6.80 -1.96 12.34
N SER A 457 -7.71 -0.97 12.41
CA SER A 457 -8.50 -0.69 13.60
C SER A 457 -9.44 -1.83 13.97
N LEU A 458 -9.90 -2.61 12.99
CA LEU A 458 -10.73 -3.81 13.20
C LEU A 458 -9.99 -4.86 14.03
N PHE A 459 -8.72 -5.08 13.71
CA PHE A 459 -7.86 -5.97 14.49
C PHE A 459 -7.58 -5.40 15.87
N MET A 460 -7.19 -4.12 15.95
CA MET A 460 -6.85 -3.46 17.21
C MET A 460 -8.02 -3.40 18.19
N ASN A 461 -9.23 -3.18 17.70
CA ASN A 461 -10.43 -3.22 18.54
C ASN A 461 -10.59 -4.59 19.21
N LYS A 462 -10.47 -5.70 18.46
CA LYS A 462 -10.52 -7.06 19.02
C LYS A 462 -9.32 -7.34 19.93
N TYR A 463 -8.12 -6.89 19.54
CA TYR A 463 -6.90 -7.04 20.33
C TYR A 463 -7.02 -6.41 21.72
N ASN A 464 -7.66 -5.26 21.82
CA ASN A 464 -7.83 -4.51 23.06
C ASN A 464 -9.04 -4.98 23.90
N THR A 465 -10.07 -5.54 23.26
CA THR A 465 -11.33 -5.89 23.95
C THR A 465 -11.42 -7.36 24.33
N TYR A 466 -10.79 -8.26 23.57
CA TYR A 466 -10.87 -9.70 23.83
C TYR A 466 -10.09 -10.11 25.07
N GLY A 467 -10.70 -10.95 25.89
CA GLY A 467 -10.12 -11.41 27.15
C GLY A 467 -8.97 -12.41 26.94
N LEU A 468 -8.02 -12.42 27.85
CA LEU A 468 -6.88 -13.37 27.85
C LEU A 468 -7.19 -14.68 28.61
N MET A 469 -8.26 -14.72 29.39
CA MET A 469 -8.61 -15.86 30.21
C MET A 469 -9.23 -16.99 29.38
N ASN A 470 -9.02 -18.23 29.82
CA ASN A 470 -9.48 -19.41 29.08
C ASN A 470 -11.01 -19.53 28.96
N ASP A 471 -11.75 -18.88 29.83
CA ASP A 471 -13.21 -18.88 29.94
C ASP A 471 -13.88 -17.67 29.25
N ALA A 472 -13.09 -16.76 28.68
CA ALA A 472 -13.65 -15.66 27.92
C ALA A 472 -14.38 -16.14 26.65
N VAL A 473 -15.57 -15.64 26.39
CA VAL A 473 -16.35 -15.92 25.17
C VAL A 473 -15.63 -15.39 23.93
N GLU A 474 -15.12 -14.17 24.04
CA GLU A 474 -14.23 -13.54 23.06
C GLU A 474 -12.82 -13.56 23.63
N ARG A 475 -11.97 -14.41 23.06
CA ARG A 475 -10.67 -14.72 23.64
C ARG A 475 -9.52 -14.36 22.72
N ARG A 476 -8.49 -13.69 23.28
CA ARG A 476 -7.21 -13.44 22.61
C ARG A 476 -6.15 -14.43 23.08
N ILE A 477 -5.36 -14.93 22.13
CA ILE A 477 -4.20 -15.78 22.37
C ILE A 477 -3.00 -15.18 21.65
N ASP A 478 -1.92 -14.87 22.38
CA ASP A 478 -0.73 -14.22 21.83
C ASP A 478 0.35 -15.28 21.52
N LEU A 479 0.84 -15.32 20.26
CA LEU A 479 1.92 -16.20 19.82
C LEU A 479 3.19 -15.36 19.59
N ALA A 480 4.02 -15.22 20.61
CA ALA A 480 5.22 -14.36 20.58
C ALA A 480 6.48 -15.07 20.06
N LYS A 481 6.55 -16.42 20.09
CA LYS A 481 7.74 -17.17 19.66
C LYS A 481 7.90 -17.19 18.16
N ASN A 482 9.07 -16.72 17.68
CA ASN A 482 9.45 -16.72 16.27
C ASN A 482 10.35 -17.93 15.98
N PHE A 483 9.91 -18.81 15.08
CA PHE A 483 10.64 -20.02 14.63
C PHE A 483 11.35 -19.82 13.28
N ARG A 484 11.27 -18.63 12.70
CA ARG A 484 11.84 -18.29 11.39
C ARG A 484 13.25 -17.72 11.52
N SER A 485 13.38 -16.61 12.22
CA SER A 485 14.57 -15.79 12.23
C SER A 485 15.53 -16.15 13.35
N HIS A 486 16.82 -15.91 13.11
CA HIS A 486 17.84 -16.06 14.14
C HIS A 486 17.71 -15.00 15.24
N GLU A 487 18.13 -15.31 16.45
CA GLU A 487 18.03 -14.46 17.65
C GLU A 487 18.57 -13.05 17.43
N ASN A 488 19.71 -12.86 16.76
CA ASN A 488 20.31 -11.54 16.53
C ASN A 488 19.38 -10.62 15.71
N ILE A 489 18.63 -11.17 14.76
CA ILE A 489 17.66 -10.41 13.97
C ILE A 489 16.49 -9.97 14.86
N LEU A 490 15.98 -10.89 15.70
CA LEU A 490 14.87 -10.63 16.59
C LEU A 490 15.24 -9.57 17.66
N THR A 491 16.43 -9.72 18.25
CA THR A 491 16.94 -8.77 19.26
C THR A 491 17.12 -7.37 18.66
N THR A 492 17.65 -7.28 17.43
CA THR A 492 17.77 -5.99 16.75
C THR A 492 16.41 -5.39 16.39
N THR A 493 15.47 -6.23 15.93
CA THR A 493 14.10 -5.80 15.66
C THR A 493 13.44 -5.27 16.92
N ASN A 494 13.50 -6.01 18.04
CA ASN A 494 12.96 -5.56 19.31
C ASN A 494 13.61 -4.24 19.76
N PHE A 495 14.96 -4.12 19.68
CA PHE A 495 15.68 -2.91 20.05
C PHE A 495 15.18 -1.67 19.29
N ILE A 496 14.92 -1.81 17.99
CA ILE A 496 14.41 -0.70 17.16
C ILE A 496 12.99 -0.35 17.60
N PHE A 497 12.08 -1.34 17.69
CA PHE A 497 10.67 -1.07 17.93
C PHE A 497 10.33 -0.66 19.35
N TYR A 498 11.12 -1.04 20.36
CA TYR A 498 11.01 -0.45 21.69
C TYR A 498 11.18 1.07 21.71
N GLN A 499 11.90 1.63 20.74
CA GLN A 499 12.18 3.07 20.69
C GLN A 499 11.18 3.85 19.84
N ILE A 500 10.62 3.23 18.79
CA ILE A 500 9.83 3.99 17.80
C ILE A 500 8.34 3.62 17.78
N MET A 501 7.94 2.42 18.22
CA MET A 501 6.56 1.96 18.12
C MET A 501 5.84 2.20 19.46
N THR A 502 5.24 3.38 19.57
CA THR A 502 4.45 3.80 20.74
C THR A 502 2.98 3.92 20.35
N GLN A 503 2.08 3.96 21.33
CA GLN A 503 0.65 4.14 21.10
C GLN A 503 0.36 5.39 20.26
N GLU A 504 1.08 6.48 20.50
CA GLU A 504 0.92 7.74 19.76
C GLU A 504 1.43 7.64 18.30
N ALA A 505 2.57 6.98 18.09
CA ALA A 505 3.24 6.94 16.78
C ALA A 505 2.81 5.76 15.89
N ALA A 506 2.25 4.70 16.47
CA ALA A 506 1.96 3.43 15.78
C ALA A 506 0.65 2.77 16.19
N GLU A 507 -0.18 3.43 17.00
CA GLU A 507 -1.43 2.89 17.54
C GLU A 507 -1.23 1.66 18.46
N LEU A 508 0.01 1.33 18.79
CA LEU A 508 0.41 0.17 19.56
C LEU A 508 1.69 0.47 20.35
N ASP A 509 1.69 0.18 21.66
CA ASP A 509 2.91 0.20 22.44
C ASP A 509 3.68 -1.13 22.27
N TYR A 510 4.90 -1.06 21.75
CA TYR A 510 5.76 -2.21 21.61
C TYR A 510 6.48 -2.51 22.91
N GLY A 511 5.91 -3.39 23.72
CA GLY A 511 6.43 -3.81 25.02
C GLY A 511 6.91 -5.26 25.04
N GLU A 512 7.06 -5.81 26.22
CA GLU A 512 7.46 -7.21 26.43
C GLU A 512 6.48 -8.22 25.79
N LYS A 513 5.18 -7.87 25.74
CA LYS A 513 4.14 -8.73 25.17
C LYS A 513 4.21 -8.81 23.65
N GLU A 514 4.58 -7.71 23.01
CA GLU A 514 4.67 -7.57 21.55
C GLU A 514 6.04 -8.02 21.03
N SER A 515 7.02 -8.23 21.93
CA SER A 515 8.39 -8.61 21.60
C SER A 515 8.48 -9.97 20.95
N LEU A 516 9.36 -10.07 19.98
CA LEU A 516 9.71 -11.35 19.34
C LEU A 516 10.58 -12.19 20.25
N ILE A 517 10.13 -13.39 20.60
CA ILE A 517 10.87 -14.35 21.43
C ILE A 517 11.54 -15.37 20.51
N PRO A 518 12.86 -15.62 20.64
CA PRO A 518 13.54 -16.65 19.85
C PRO A 518 12.95 -18.05 20.09
N GLY A 519 12.51 -18.68 19.01
CA GLY A 519 12.04 -20.07 19.02
C GLY A 519 12.89 -20.99 18.15
N ARG A 520 13.70 -20.42 17.23
CA ARG A 520 14.66 -21.14 16.41
C ARG A 520 16.03 -21.11 17.08
N ILE A 521 16.50 -22.28 17.48
CA ILE A 521 17.82 -22.46 18.10
C ILE A 521 18.74 -23.13 17.08
N VAL A 522 19.91 -22.55 16.86
CA VAL A 522 20.98 -23.11 16.03
C VAL A 522 22.11 -23.56 16.97
N GLU A 523 22.03 -24.80 17.44
CA GLU A 523 22.94 -25.31 18.50
C GLU A 523 24.36 -25.53 17.99
N GLU A 524 24.56 -26.00 16.75
CA GLU A 524 25.86 -26.32 16.16
C GLU A 524 26.04 -25.66 14.79
N ALA A 525 26.16 -24.31 14.77
CA ALA A 525 26.42 -23.62 13.55
C ALA A 525 27.84 -23.86 13.03
N PRO A 526 28.03 -24.22 11.75
CA PRO A 526 29.38 -24.29 11.17
C PRO A 526 30.07 -22.92 11.20
N SER A 527 31.41 -22.91 11.29
CA SER A 527 32.22 -21.69 11.36
C SER A 527 32.04 -20.77 10.13
N ASP A 528 31.62 -21.35 9.02
CA ASP A 528 31.35 -20.66 7.76
C ASP A 528 29.84 -20.37 7.54
N TRP A 529 29.00 -20.55 8.58
CA TRP A 529 27.62 -20.12 8.53
C TRP A 529 27.51 -18.60 8.30
N VAL A 530 26.53 -18.18 7.48
CA VAL A 530 26.34 -16.78 7.13
C VAL A 530 25.73 -15.94 8.26
N GLY A 531 25.04 -16.59 9.22
CA GLY A 531 24.38 -15.94 10.34
C GLY A 531 25.34 -15.16 11.23
N GLY A 532 24.82 -14.19 11.96
CA GLY A 532 25.60 -13.33 12.84
C GLY A 532 24.83 -12.05 13.19
N ALA A 533 25.58 -11.05 13.69
CA ALA A 533 25.00 -9.75 14.02
C ALA A 533 24.35 -9.09 12.79
N VAL A 534 23.28 -8.31 13.01
CA VAL A 534 22.74 -7.42 11.99
C VAL A 534 23.77 -6.32 11.70
N GLU A 535 23.98 -5.99 10.43
CA GLU A 535 24.94 -4.98 10.02
C GLU A 535 24.21 -3.77 9.43
N LEU A 536 24.55 -2.57 9.96
CA LEU A 536 24.11 -1.29 9.39
C LEU A 536 25.30 -0.65 8.67
N HIS A 537 25.15 -0.41 7.38
CA HIS A 537 26.14 0.24 6.53
C HIS A 537 25.57 1.57 6.00
N LEU A 538 26.15 2.66 6.50
CA LEU A 538 25.83 4.01 6.07
C LEU A 538 27.02 4.57 5.27
N LEU A 539 26.80 4.80 3.98
CA LEU A 539 27.82 5.31 3.07
C LEU A 539 27.88 6.82 3.20
N ASP A 540 29.06 7.35 3.52
CA ASP A 540 29.28 8.79 3.57
C ASP A 540 29.48 9.35 2.16
N THR A 541 28.60 10.24 1.75
CA THR A 541 28.63 10.89 0.45
C THR A 541 28.92 12.39 0.54
N SER A 542 29.34 12.89 1.71
CA SER A 542 29.57 14.30 1.96
C SER A 542 30.73 14.92 1.15
N ASP A 543 31.69 14.10 0.67
CA ASP A 543 32.86 14.58 -0.08
C ASP A 543 32.61 14.94 -1.55
N THR A 544 31.44 14.64 -2.09
CA THR A 544 31.11 14.85 -3.51
C THR A 544 30.53 16.24 -3.82
N ASN A 545 30.08 17.00 -2.83
CA ASN A 545 29.43 18.30 -3.01
C ASN A 545 30.35 19.50 -2.78
N ARG A 546 31.60 19.47 -3.31
CA ARG A 546 32.49 20.66 -3.37
C ARG A 546 32.47 21.29 -4.77
N SER A 547 31.33 21.78 -5.21
CA SER A 547 31.26 22.84 -6.24
C SER A 547 29.96 23.63 -6.09
N ASP A 548 30.18 24.90 -5.76
CA ASP A 548 29.26 26.05 -5.78
C ASP A 548 28.29 26.21 -4.60
N GLU A 549 28.77 27.06 -3.67
CA GLU A 549 27.94 27.84 -2.77
C GLU A 549 26.90 28.67 -3.57
N THR A 550 25.69 28.23 -3.61
CA THR A 550 24.52 29.13 -3.80
C THR A 550 23.48 28.77 -2.75
N ASP A 551 23.27 29.74 -1.87
CA ASP A 551 22.17 29.73 -0.88
C ASP A 551 20.83 29.41 -1.52
N GLY A 552 20.17 28.36 -1.06
CA GLY A 552 18.79 28.04 -1.43
C GLY A 552 18.41 26.63 -1.03
N ASP A 553 17.43 26.50 -0.14
CA ASP A 553 16.76 25.27 0.30
C ASP A 553 16.11 24.48 -0.87
N SER A 554 16.91 24.02 -1.82
CA SER A 554 16.49 23.02 -2.78
C SER A 554 17.42 21.82 -2.69
N GLU A 555 16.98 20.75 -2.03
CA GLU A 555 17.58 19.41 -2.18
C GLU A 555 17.56 19.10 -3.68
N THR A 556 18.72 19.18 -4.31
CA THR A 556 18.88 18.98 -5.74
C THR A 556 18.57 17.53 -6.10
N ALA A 557 17.54 17.31 -6.90
CA ALA A 557 17.15 16.02 -7.48
C ALA A 557 18.26 15.33 -8.31
N GLY A 558 19.45 15.93 -8.42
CA GLY A 558 20.58 15.44 -9.18
C GLY A 558 21.51 14.46 -8.44
N ASP A 559 21.61 14.54 -7.11
CA ASP A 559 22.57 13.74 -6.34
C ASP A 559 22.04 12.37 -5.91
N GLU A 560 20.72 12.20 -5.88
CA GLU A 560 20.08 10.94 -5.48
C GLU A 560 20.41 9.74 -6.39
N PRO A 561 20.45 9.86 -7.72
CA PRO A 561 20.80 8.75 -8.59
C PRO A 561 22.20 8.20 -8.35
N GLU A 562 23.21 9.09 -8.20
CA GLU A 562 24.60 8.70 -8.00
C GLU A 562 24.82 8.02 -6.63
N ASN A 563 24.20 8.51 -5.58
CA ASN A 563 24.26 7.91 -4.26
C ASN A 563 23.57 6.55 -4.20
N ASN A 564 22.46 6.38 -4.89
CA ASN A 564 21.79 5.10 -5.05
C ASN A 564 22.67 4.08 -5.81
N GLU A 565 23.47 4.50 -6.78
CA GLU A 565 24.39 3.64 -7.51
C GLU A 565 25.55 3.19 -6.61
N ARG A 566 26.11 4.08 -5.79
CA ARG A 566 27.15 3.72 -4.80
C ARG A 566 26.65 2.70 -3.76
N GLU A 567 25.43 2.88 -3.28
CA GLU A 567 24.81 1.90 -2.39
C GLU A 567 24.66 0.54 -3.08
N LEU A 568 24.22 0.53 -4.32
CA LEU A 568 24.08 -0.68 -5.13
C LEU A 568 25.43 -1.38 -5.34
N ASP A 569 26.47 -0.65 -5.66
CA ASP A 569 27.82 -1.19 -5.84
C ASP A 569 28.34 -1.87 -4.56
N PHE A 570 28.09 -1.27 -3.40
CA PHE A 570 28.37 -1.88 -2.11
C PHE A 570 27.63 -3.20 -1.93
N ILE A 571 26.31 -3.24 -2.22
CA ILE A 571 25.49 -4.45 -2.10
C ILE A 571 26.01 -5.53 -3.06
N ILE A 572 26.32 -5.18 -4.30
CA ILE A 572 26.91 -6.09 -5.30
C ILE A 572 28.21 -6.70 -4.79
N GLN A 573 29.10 -5.87 -4.26
CA GLN A 573 30.39 -6.33 -3.72
C GLN A 573 30.19 -7.29 -2.54
N LYS A 574 29.25 -6.97 -1.64
CA LYS A 574 28.96 -7.78 -0.45
C LYS A 574 28.34 -9.14 -0.82
N ILE A 575 27.41 -9.17 -1.77
CA ILE A 575 26.85 -10.42 -2.29
C ILE A 575 27.92 -11.30 -2.92
N LYS A 576 28.81 -10.73 -3.73
CA LYS A 576 29.96 -11.45 -4.33
C LYS A 576 30.88 -12.03 -3.26
N GLU A 577 31.23 -11.24 -2.25
CA GLU A 577 32.08 -11.67 -1.14
C GLU A 577 31.46 -12.88 -0.42
N LEU A 578 30.19 -12.81 -0.05
CA LEU A 578 29.48 -13.89 0.64
C LEU A 578 29.37 -15.15 -0.21
N HIS A 579 29.06 -15.01 -1.48
CA HIS A 579 28.94 -16.14 -2.40
C HIS A 579 30.33 -16.79 -2.69
N ALA A 580 31.36 -15.99 -2.93
CA ALA A 580 32.72 -16.48 -3.19
C ALA A 580 33.35 -17.15 -1.97
N SER A 581 33.05 -16.68 -0.76
CA SER A 581 33.51 -17.30 0.48
C SER A 581 32.80 -18.61 0.83
N LYS A 582 31.87 -19.07 -0.01
CA LYS A 582 31.10 -20.31 0.15
C LYS A 582 30.46 -20.46 1.52
N LYS A 583 29.96 -19.34 2.06
CA LYS A 583 29.21 -19.35 3.32
C LYS A 583 28.06 -20.36 3.26
N GLN A 584 27.64 -20.84 4.42
CA GLN A 584 26.52 -21.80 4.52
C GLN A 584 25.25 -21.15 5.04
N VAL A 585 24.11 -21.62 4.56
CA VAL A 585 22.76 -21.29 5.05
C VAL A 585 22.10 -22.55 5.59
N GLN A 586 21.20 -22.38 6.56
CA GLN A 586 20.47 -23.51 7.12
C GLN A 586 19.20 -23.79 6.28
N ASN A 587 18.94 -25.06 5.95
CA ASN A 587 17.71 -25.52 5.32
C ASN A 587 16.55 -25.61 6.35
N ALA A 588 15.33 -25.83 5.86
CA ALA A 588 14.14 -26.00 6.72
C ALA A 588 14.21 -27.25 7.60
N ASP A 589 14.95 -28.27 7.19
CA ASP A 589 15.18 -29.51 7.94
C ASP A 589 16.31 -29.41 8.99
N GLY A 590 16.93 -28.24 9.12
CA GLY A 590 18.03 -27.96 10.03
C GLY A 590 19.42 -28.28 9.45
N SER A 591 19.53 -28.92 8.29
CA SER A 591 20.82 -29.18 7.62
C SER A 591 21.42 -27.89 7.05
N PHE A 592 22.74 -27.90 6.78
CA PHE A 592 23.43 -26.77 6.21
C PHE A 592 23.85 -27.05 4.77
N ARG A 593 23.74 -26.04 3.89
CA ARG A 593 24.22 -26.07 2.51
C ARG A 593 24.95 -24.79 2.13
N GLN A 594 25.75 -24.84 1.10
CA GLN A 594 26.37 -23.64 0.55
C GLN A 594 25.31 -22.65 0.06
N ILE A 595 25.58 -21.36 0.26
CA ILE A 595 24.76 -20.25 -0.18
C ILE A 595 24.66 -20.23 -1.72
N GLN A 596 23.49 -19.93 -2.21
CA GLN A 596 23.13 -19.82 -3.65
C GLN A 596 22.59 -18.40 -3.92
N TRP A 597 22.48 -18.01 -5.19
CA TRP A 597 21.97 -16.70 -5.56
C TRP A 597 20.53 -16.47 -5.09
N ARG A 598 19.69 -17.49 -5.10
CA ARG A 598 18.30 -17.46 -4.62
C ARG A 598 18.16 -17.21 -3.12
N ASP A 599 19.24 -17.33 -2.36
CA ASP A 599 19.22 -17.09 -0.92
C ASP A 599 19.29 -15.60 -0.57
N PHE A 600 19.61 -14.74 -1.54
CA PHE A 600 19.70 -13.31 -1.38
C PHE A 600 18.42 -12.61 -1.86
N ALA A 601 17.91 -11.71 -1.03
CA ALA A 601 16.87 -10.77 -1.41
C ALA A 601 17.30 -9.33 -1.10
N ILE A 602 16.99 -8.42 -2.02
CA ILE A 602 17.14 -6.98 -1.82
C ILE A 602 15.74 -6.39 -1.70
N LEU A 603 15.44 -5.84 -0.54
CA LEU A 603 14.14 -5.24 -0.23
C LEU A 603 14.27 -3.73 -0.24
N ARG A 604 13.30 -3.06 -0.83
CA ARG A 604 13.22 -1.60 -0.86
C ARG A 604 11.76 -1.14 -0.76
N ARG A 605 11.54 0.09 -0.29
CA ARG A 605 10.18 0.67 -0.20
C ARG A 605 9.55 0.85 -1.58
N SER A 606 10.35 1.33 -2.55
CA SER A 606 9.95 1.47 -3.95
C SER A 606 11.12 1.10 -4.85
N LEU A 607 10.84 0.44 -5.97
CA LEU A 607 11.81 0.06 -6.99
C LEU A 607 11.74 0.97 -8.23
N ALA A 608 10.72 1.84 -8.32
CA ALA A 608 10.51 2.71 -9.47
C ALA A 608 11.78 3.48 -9.87
N GLY A 609 12.14 3.40 -11.13
CA GLY A 609 13.33 4.02 -11.70
C GLY A 609 14.68 3.45 -11.24
N TRP A 610 14.70 2.56 -10.25
CA TRP A 610 15.92 1.94 -9.72
C TRP A 610 16.03 0.44 -10.04
N GLY A 611 14.94 -0.32 -9.98
CA GLY A 611 14.94 -1.78 -10.06
C GLY A 611 15.58 -2.33 -11.34
N THR A 612 15.18 -1.81 -12.49
CA THR A 612 15.70 -2.24 -13.79
C THR A 612 17.20 -1.92 -13.94
N ARG A 613 17.64 -0.73 -13.47
CA ARG A 613 19.06 -0.35 -13.46
C ARG A 613 19.87 -1.24 -12.53
N ALA A 614 19.34 -1.56 -11.36
CA ALA A 614 20.00 -2.43 -10.39
C ALA A 614 20.19 -3.84 -10.94
N VAL A 615 19.18 -4.41 -11.61
CA VAL A 615 19.30 -5.72 -12.27
C VAL A 615 20.35 -5.69 -13.37
N ALA A 616 20.40 -4.62 -14.18
CA ALA A 616 21.41 -4.47 -15.22
C ALA A 616 22.83 -4.43 -14.65
N ALA A 617 23.07 -3.63 -13.61
CA ALA A 617 24.36 -3.53 -12.92
C ALA A 617 24.78 -4.88 -12.29
N MET A 618 23.86 -5.59 -11.63
CA MET A 618 24.12 -6.90 -11.05
C MET A 618 24.50 -7.93 -12.10
N ARG A 619 23.79 -7.98 -13.23
CA ARG A 619 24.09 -8.89 -14.35
C ARG A 619 25.44 -8.54 -14.99
N GLN A 620 25.74 -7.26 -15.18
CA GLN A 620 27.05 -6.81 -15.64
C GLN A 620 28.17 -7.24 -14.68
N ALA A 621 27.87 -7.25 -13.38
CA ALA A 621 28.79 -7.75 -12.36
C ALA A 621 28.86 -9.31 -12.29
N GLY A 622 28.11 -10.04 -13.11
CA GLY A 622 28.09 -11.51 -13.15
C GLY A 622 27.15 -12.15 -12.12
N ILE A 623 26.23 -11.39 -11.53
CA ILE A 623 25.21 -11.88 -10.59
C ILE A 623 23.88 -12.05 -11.33
N PRO A 624 23.31 -13.27 -11.42
CA PRO A 624 21.98 -13.46 -11.97
C PRO A 624 20.96 -12.79 -11.03
N ALA A 625 20.24 -11.80 -11.51
CA ALA A 625 19.28 -11.04 -10.73
C ALA A 625 17.96 -10.82 -11.51
N VAL A 626 16.87 -10.72 -10.76
CA VAL A 626 15.53 -10.44 -11.26
C VAL A 626 14.85 -9.41 -10.39
N VAL A 627 14.10 -8.52 -11.02
CA VAL A 627 13.21 -7.58 -10.35
C VAL A 627 11.77 -8.03 -10.56
N ASN A 628 11.01 -8.04 -9.48
CA ASN A 628 9.58 -8.33 -9.55
C ASN A 628 8.81 -6.99 -9.53
N GLU A 629 8.89 -6.25 -10.64
CA GLU A 629 8.19 -4.97 -10.82
C GLU A 629 6.96 -5.13 -11.71
N ARG A 630 5.93 -4.34 -11.44
CA ARG A 630 4.76 -4.20 -12.33
C ARG A 630 4.92 -3.04 -13.33
N ASP A 631 5.87 -2.15 -13.09
CA ASP A 631 6.00 -0.90 -13.82
C ASP A 631 6.97 -1.04 -14.99
N GLY A 632 6.74 -0.29 -16.06
CA GLY A 632 7.65 -0.20 -17.21
C GLY A 632 7.38 -1.18 -18.35
N TYR A 633 6.24 -1.87 -18.37
CA TYR A 633 5.89 -2.73 -19.51
C TYR A 633 5.71 -1.91 -20.79
N PHE A 634 4.91 -0.84 -20.70
CA PHE A 634 4.69 0.04 -21.84
C PHE A 634 5.90 0.93 -22.17
N GLU A 635 6.85 1.06 -21.25
CA GLU A 635 8.13 1.75 -21.45
C GLU A 635 9.21 0.85 -22.05
N ALA A 636 8.98 -0.46 -22.08
CA ALA A 636 9.92 -1.41 -22.69
C ALA A 636 10.11 -1.08 -24.18
N GLN A 637 11.35 -1.00 -24.63
CA GLN A 637 11.71 -0.55 -25.98
C GLN A 637 10.97 -1.34 -27.07
N GLU A 638 10.85 -2.65 -26.92
CA GLU A 638 10.13 -3.55 -27.84
C GLU A 638 8.63 -3.26 -27.91
N ILE A 639 8.03 -2.78 -26.81
CA ILE A 639 6.62 -2.42 -26.74
C ILE A 639 6.40 -1.01 -27.28
N GLN A 640 7.25 -0.05 -26.90
CA GLN A 640 7.21 1.33 -27.45
C GLN A 640 7.30 1.33 -28.97
N LEU A 641 8.16 0.49 -29.53
CA LEU A 641 8.31 0.40 -30.97
C LEU A 641 7.04 -0.17 -31.64
N LEU A 642 6.43 -1.22 -31.07
CA LEU A 642 5.16 -1.76 -31.56
C LEU A 642 4.01 -0.73 -31.43
N LEU A 643 3.95 -0.02 -30.31
CA LEU A 643 2.93 1.02 -30.12
C LEU A 643 3.11 2.16 -31.14
N SER A 644 4.35 2.60 -31.39
CA SER A 644 4.64 3.58 -32.44
C SER A 644 4.23 3.07 -33.82
N LEU A 645 4.48 1.78 -34.12
CA LEU A 645 4.03 1.16 -35.37
C LEU A 645 2.49 1.13 -35.45
N LEU A 646 1.80 0.75 -34.40
CA LEU A 646 0.32 0.77 -34.36
C LEU A 646 -0.24 2.19 -34.50
N GLN A 647 0.40 3.21 -33.91
CA GLN A 647 0.00 4.61 -34.03
C GLN A 647 0.09 5.09 -35.49
N ILE A 648 1.16 4.76 -36.22
CA ILE A 648 1.28 5.14 -37.64
C ILE A 648 0.37 4.34 -38.58
N ILE A 649 0.00 3.11 -38.19
CA ILE A 649 -1.02 2.35 -38.90
C ILE A 649 -2.39 3.01 -38.75
N ASP A 650 -2.73 3.48 -37.56
CA ASP A 650 -3.98 4.23 -37.31
C ASP A 650 -3.94 5.57 -38.04
N ASN A 651 -2.92 6.38 -37.79
CA ASN A 651 -2.72 7.68 -38.39
C ASN A 651 -1.25 7.89 -38.79
N PRO A 652 -0.89 7.75 -40.09
CA PRO A 652 0.49 7.86 -40.59
C PRO A 652 1.02 9.33 -40.58
N GLU A 653 0.18 10.33 -40.38
CA GLU A 653 0.57 11.74 -40.33
C GLU A 653 1.28 12.12 -39.04
N GLN A 654 1.51 11.18 -38.11
CA GLN A 654 2.19 11.41 -36.84
C GLN A 654 3.72 11.29 -37.02
N ASP A 655 4.40 12.43 -37.13
CA ASP A 655 5.84 12.49 -37.40
C ASP A 655 6.73 11.85 -36.33
N LEU A 656 6.40 11.99 -35.03
CA LEU A 656 7.21 11.42 -33.95
C LEU A 656 7.21 9.89 -33.95
N PRO A 657 6.05 9.20 -33.94
CA PRO A 657 6.02 7.73 -34.07
C PRO A 657 6.63 7.26 -35.40
N MET A 658 6.41 7.98 -36.49
CA MET A 658 6.98 7.69 -37.78
C MET A 658 8.51 7.71 -37.75
N ALA A 659 9.11 8.77 -37.20
CA ALA A 659 10.57 8.87 -37.06
C ALA A 659 11.13 7.76 -36.15
N ALA A 660 10.44 7.39 -35.08
CA ALA A 660 10.85 6.31 -34.21
C ALA A 660 10.89 4.95 -34.93
N VAL A 661 9.88 4.64 -35.75
CA VAL A 661 9.84 3.40 -36.55
C VAL A 661 10.90 3.40 -37.63
N LEU A 662 11.05 4.50 -38.36
CA LEU A 662 12.05 4.63 -39.44
C LEU A 662 13.50 4.48 -38.92
N HIS A 663 13.79 5.04 -37.74
CA HIS A 663 15.11 4.93 -37.11
C HIS A 663 15.37 3.57 -36.46
N SER A 664 14.33 2.81 -36.17
CA SER A 664 14.45 1.50 -35.54
C SER A 664 15.10 0.46 -36.47
N GLY A 665 15.55 -0.67 -35.91
CA GLY A 665 16.05 -1.79 -36.67
C GLY A 665 15.03 -2.47 -37.60
N LEU A 666 13.78 -2.02 -37.64
CA LEU A 666 12.76 -2.49 -38.58
C LEU A 666 12.94 -1.89 -39.98
N VAL A 667 13.37 -0.64 -40.07
CA VAL A 667 13.64 0.08 -41.32
C VAL A 667 15.13 0.44 -41.42
N GLY A 668 15.73 0.95 -40.35
CA GLY A 668 17.17 1.11 -40.21
C GLY A 668 17.75 2.44 -40.69
N LEU A 669 16.95 3.48 -40.89
CA LEU A 669 17.46 4.79 -41.29
C LEU A 669 18.31 5.42 -40.19
N ASP A 670 19.48 5.94 -40.56
CA ASP A 670 20.31 6.71 -39.63
C ASP A 670 19.82 8.16 -39.52
N ALA A 671 20.42 8.93 -38.59
CA ALA A 671 20.03 10.33 -38.35
C ALA A 671 20.25 11.26 -39.55
N ASN A 672 21.24 10.94 -40.40
CA ASN A 672 21.50 11.73 -41.63
C ASN A 672 20.44 11.44 -42.69
N GLU A 673 20.07 10.18 -42.85
CA GLU A 673 19.03 9.72 -43.77
C GLU A 673 17.67 10.28 -43.39
N LEU A 674 17.32 10.27 -42.10
CA LEU A 674 16.12 10.95 -41.58
C LEU A 674 16.15 12.47 -41.84
N GLY A 675 17.31 13.09 -41.69
CA GLY A 675 17.48 14.49 -42.00
C GLY A 675 17.34 14.76 -43.53
N ALA A 676 17.90 13.90 -44.38
CA ALA A 676 17.76 13.97 -45.82
C ALA A 676 16.29 13.77 -46.24
N LEU A 677 15.62 12.77 -45.66
CA LEU A 677 14.18 12.54 -45.84
C LEU A 677 13.37 13.80 -45.52
N ARG A 678 13.61 14.44 -44.39
CA ARG A 678 12.90 15.65 -43.98
C ARG A 678 13.14 16.83 -44.92
N LEU A 679 14.29 16.92 -45.54
CA LEU A 679 14.66 17.99 -46.47
C LEU A 679 14.13 17.74 -47.88
N THR A 680 13.57 16.57 -48.18
CA THR A 680 13.08 16.23 -49.55
C THR A 680 11.78 16.99 -49.91
N GLY A 681 10.99 17.38 -48.92
CA GLY A 681 9.74 18.10 -49.17
C GLY A 681 9.08 18.67 -47.89
N ASP A 682 8.06 19.49 -48.09
CA ASP A 682 7.21 20.04 -47.05
C ASP A 682 6.04 19.08 -46.73
N GLY A 683 5.60 19.03 -45.48
CA GLY A 683 4.48 18.21 -45.01
C GLY A 683 4.89 17.21 -43.96
N SER A 684 4.06 16.18 -43.74
CA SER A 684 4.39 15.08 -42.84
C SER A 684 5.46 14.16 -43.42
N LEU A 685 6.18 13.45 -42.55
CA LEU A 685 7.15 12.44 -42.99
C LEU A 685 6.50 11.42 -43.94
N TRP A 686 5.28 10.97 -43.65
CA TRP A 686 4.54 10.04 -44.48
C TRP A 686 4.37 10.54 -45.94
N SER A 687 4.07 11.83 -46.15
CA SER A 687 3.88 12.42 -47.47
C SER A 687 5.20 12.51 -48.28
N VAL A 688 6.34 12.54 -47.59
CA VAL A 688 7.67 12.71 -48.20
C VAL A 688 8.39 11.37 -48.45
N ILE A 689 8.08 10.32 -47.69
CA ILE A 689 8.71 9.00 -47.81
C ILE A 689 8.68 8.47 -49.25
N PRO A 690 7.56 8.47 -49.99
CA PRO A 690 7.55 7.97 -51.38
C PRO A 690 8.50 8.70 -52.29
N LEU A 691 8.58 10.02 -52.19
CA LEU A 691 9.45 10.87 -52.98
C LEU A 691 10.94 10.56 -52.72
N TYR A 692 11.28 10.42 -51.42
CA TYR A 692 12.64 10.09 -51.00
C TYR A 692 13.03 8.68 -51.41
N ALA A 693 12.14 7.69 -51.26
CA ALA A 693 12.37 6.30 -51.59
C ALA A 693 12.64 6.12 -53.12
N GLU A 694 11.89 6.84 -53.97
CA GLU A 694 12.12 6.85 -55.41
C GLU A 694 13.46 7.52 -55.78
N GLN A 695 13.81 8.64 -55.14
CA GLN A 695 15.07 9.35 -55.38
C GLN A 695 16.29 8.53 -54.93
N ALA A 696 16.20 7.91 -53.76
CA ALA A 696 17.28 7.10 -53.19
C ALA A 696 17.33 5.68 -53.75
N GLN A 697 16.30 5.26 -54.50
CA GLN A 697 16.09 3.86 -54.94
C GLN A 697 16.13 2.86 -53.79
N ASP A 698 15.50 3.27 -52.66
CA ASP A 698 15.50 2.50 -51.41
C ASP A 698 14.33 1.49 -51.41
N GLU A 699 14.65 0.23 -51.69
CA GLU A 699 13.67 -0.85 -51.71
C GLU A 699 13.08 -1.12 -50.33
N CYS A 700 13.82 -0.87 -49.26
CA CYS A 700 13.36 -1.09 -47.88
C CYS A 700 12.23 -0.09 -47.53
N LEU A 701 12.38 1.17 -47.90
CA LEU A 701 11.33 2.17 -47.73
C LEU A 701 10.09 1.91 -48.58
N LEU A 702 10.25 1.41 -49.81
CA LEU A 702 9.10 1.01 -50.64
C LEU A 702 8.34 -0.16 -50.02
N GLN A 703 9.04 -1.18 -49.52
CA GLN A 703 8.42 -2.29 -48.82
C GLN A 703 7.72 -1.79 -47.52
N PHE A 704 8.32 -0.87 -46.79
CA PHE A 704 7.72 -0.29 -45.61
C PHE A 704 6.37 0.41 -45.92
N ILE A 705 6.30 1.17 -47.01
CA ILE A 705 5.03 1.79 -47.47
C ILE A 705 3.98 0.71 -47.73
N ASP A 706 4.33 -0.35 -48.46
CA ASP A 706 3.43 -1.45 -48.79
C ASP A 706 2.93 -2.15 -47.53
N HIS A 707 3.82 -2.38 -46.54
CA HIS A 707 3.44 -2.97 -45.25
C HIS A 707 2.46 -2.08 -44.52
N ILE A 708 2.72 -0.77 -44.41
CA ILE A 708 1.80 0.16 -43.71
C ILE A 708 0.43 0.18 -44.37
N GLU A 709 0.34 0.24 -45.71
CA GLU A 709 -0.94 0.20 -46.42
C GLU A 709 -1.67 -1.13 -46.26
N HIS A 710 -0.96 -2.24 -46.25
CA HIS A 710 -1.50 -3.56 -45.95
C HIS A 710 -2.10 -3.61 -44.56
N TRP A 711 -1.35 -3.20 -43.54
CA TRP A 711 -1.80 -3.24 -42.14
C TRP A 711 -2.95 -2.23 -41.86
N ARG A 712 -2.95 -1.11 -42.52
CA ARG A 712 -4.10 -0.16 -42.50
C ARG A 712 -5.36 -0.78 -43.07
N THR A 713 -5.22 -1.57 -44.12
CA THR A 713 -6.34 -2.29 -44.71
C THR A 713 -6.81 -3.42 -43.80
N LEU A 714 -5.86 -4.14 -43.17
CA LEU A 714 -6.13 -5.23 -42.24
C LEU A 714 -6.82 -4.72 -40.98
N SER A 715 -6.33 -3.60 -40.41
CA SER A 715 -6.90 -2.99 -39.15
C SER A 715 -8.34 -2.56 -39.28
N ARG A 716 -8.82 -2.23 -40.51
CA ARG A 716 -10.21 -1.86 -40.78
C ARG A 716 -11.15 -3.06 -40.91
N ARG A 717 -10.64 -4.25 -41.15
CA ARG A 717 -11.41 -5.45 -41.48
C ARG A 717 -11.32 -6.50 -40.38
N HIS A 718 -10.22 -6.53 -39.66
CA HIS A 718 -9.88 -7.53 -38.63
C HIS A 718 -9.62 -6.87 -37.29
N GLY A 719 -9.47 -7.71 -36.28
CA GLY A 719 -9.16 -7.25 -34.93
C GLY A 719 -7.70 -6.82 -34.75
N VAL A 720 -7.41 -6.18 -33.62
CA VAL A 720 -6.06 -5.74 -33.27
C VAL A 720 -5.15 -6.94 -32.99
N ALA A 721 -5.69 -8.03 -32.44
CA ALA A 721 -4.93 -9.25 -32.23
C ALA A 721 -4.48 -9.88 -33.56
N ASP A 722 -5.37 -9.93 -34.55
CA ASP A 722 -5.01 -10.41 -35.90
C ASP A 722 -3.95 -9.52 -36.55
N LEU A 723 -4.10 -8.19 -36.41
CA LEU A 723 -3.14 -7.21 -36.89
C LEU A 723 -1.75 -7.40 -36.24
N LEU A 724 -1.69 -7.54 -34.93
CA LEU A 724 -0.43 -7.78 -34.20
C LEU A 724 0.22 -9.08 -34.64
N TRP A 725 -0.57 -10.13 -34.85
CA TRP A 725 -0.04 -11.42 -35.33
C TRP A 725 0.56 -11.33 -36.71
N ASP A 726 -0.12 -10.66 -37.66
CA ASP A 726 0.39 -10.42 -38.98
C ASP A 726 1.70 -9.60 -39.00
N ILE A 727 1.77 -8.56 -38.11
CA ILE A 727 3.00 -7.78 -37.90
C ILE A 727 4.13 -8.70 -37.40
N TYR A 728 3.84 -9.58 -36.42
CA TYR A 728 4.85 -10.48 -35.86
C TYR A 728 5.39 -11.47 -36.91
N GLU A 729 4.51 -12.02 -37.74
CA GLU A 729 4.93 -12.93 -38.81
C GLU A 729 5.67 -12.20 -39.94
N THR A 730 5.16 -11.05 -40.39
CA THR A 730 5.73 -10.29 -41.51
C THR A 730 7.13 -9.76 -41.21
N LEU A 731 7.35 -9.26 -39.99
CA LEU A 731 8.63 -8.71 -39.56
C LEU A 731 9.53 -9.70 -38.80
N ASP A 732 9.09 -10.95 -38.63
CA ASP A 732 9.73 -11.93 -37.72
C ASP A 732 10.08 -11.32 -36.36
N TYR A 733 9.17 -10.45 -35.85
CA TYR A 733 9.44 -9.54 -34.75
C TYR A 733 9.77 -10.26 -33.44
N VAL A 734 9.11 -11.40 -33.17
CA VAL A 734 9.33 -12.21 -31.97
C VAL A 734 10.76 -12.76 -31.92
N ASN A 735 11.32 -13.18 -33.07
CA ASN A 735 12.70 -13.65 -33.13
C ASN A 735 13.70 -12.50 -33.16
N TYR A 736 13.36 -11.38 -33.79
CA TYR A 736 14.15 -10.16 -33.78
C TYR A 736 14.40 -9.67 -32.33
N VAL A 737 13.36 -9.49 -31.53
CA VAL A 737 13.53 -9.07 -30.13
C VAL A 737 14.15 -10.17 -29.27
N GLY A 738 13.95 -11.43 -29.63
CA GLY A 738 14.58 -12.58 -28.97
C GLY A 738 16.10 -12.66 -29.12
N ALA A 739 16.63 -12.07 -30.16
CA ALA A 739 18.07 -11.96 -30.41
C ALA A 739 18.74 -10.80 -29.66
N MET A 740 17.96 -9.88 -29.12
CA MET A 740 18.45 -8.74 -28.34
C MET A 740 18.86 -9.16 -26.91
N PRO A 741 19.64 -8.33 -26.19
CA PRO A 741 19.90 -8.53 -24.78
C PRO A 741 18.58 -8.71 -23.99
N ASN A 742 18.51 -9.69 -23.09
CA ASN A 742 17.29 -10.11 -22.39
C ASN A 742 16.17 -10.66 -23.30
N GLY A 743 16.50 -11.27 -24.42
CA GLY A 743 15.57 -11.71 -25.45
C GLY A 743 14.40 -12.56 -24.97
N LEU A 744 14.58 -13.43 -23.95
CA LEU A 744 13.48 -14.21 -23.37
C LEU A 744 12.37 -13.31 -22.76
N VAL A 745 12.77 -12.27 -22.02
CA VAL A 745 11.82 -11.33 -21.42
C VAL A 745 11.15 -10.49 -22.52
N ARG A 746 11.92 -10.00 -23.48
CA ARG A 746 11.39 -9.23 -24.63
C ARG A 746 10.36 -10.03 -25.45
N ARG A 747 10.65 -11.30 -25.73
CA ARG A 747 9.68 -12.22 -26.37
C ARG A 747 8.40 -12.36 -25.57
N ALA A 748 8.53 -12.55 -24.26
CA ALA A 748 7.39 -12.66 -23.37
C ALA A 748 6.56 -11.36 -23.33
N ASN A 749 7.19 -10.18 -23.33
CA ASN A 749 6.51 -8.89 -23.41
C ASN A 749 5.72 -8.74 -24.73
N VAL A 750 6.32 -9.08 -25.85
CA VAL A 750 5.65 -9.01 -27.17
C VAL A 750 4.44 -9.95 -27.22
N MET A 751 4.59 -11.19 -26.74
CA MET A 751 3.46 -12.11 -26.65
C MET A 751 2.36 -11.65 -25.68
N ALA A 752 2.75 -10.99 -24.60
CA ALA A 752 1.78 -10.41 -23.65
C ALA A 752 0.96 -9.27 -24.29
N LEU A 753 1.53 -8.47 -25.21
CA LEU A 753 0.76 -7.46 -25.96
C LEU A 753 -0.32 -8.09 -26.82
N TYR A 754 0.00 -9.20 -27.49
CA TYR A 754 -0.97 -9.97 -28.27
C TYR A 754 -2.13 -10.50 -27.41
N GLU A 755 -1.81 -11.13 -26.28
CA GLU A 755 -2.84 -11.64 -25.36
C GLU A 755 -3.72 -10.51 -24.80
N ARG A 756 -3.15 -9.32 -24.57
CA ARG A 756 -3.90 -8.12 -24.17
C ARG A 756 -4.84 -7.62 -25.24
N ALA A 757 -4.38 -7.56 -26.48
CA ALA A 757 -5.23 -7.20 -27.61
C ALA A 757 -6.40 -8.19 -27.77
N LYS A 758 -6.15 -9.48 -27.60
CA LYS A 758 -7.17 -10.52 -27.60
C LYS A 758 -8.15 -10.38 -26.42
N GLY A 759 -7.64 -10.05 -25.24
CA GLY A 759 -8.45 -9.74 -24.07
C GLY A 759 -9.35 -8.53 -24.29
N PHE A 760 -8.81 -7.43 -24.85
CA PHE A 760 -9.53 -6.23 -25.24
C PHE A 760 -10.70 -6.54 -26.19
N GLU A 761 -10.47 -7.37 -27.19
CA GLU A 761 -11.49 -7.78 -28.15
C GLU A 761 -12.54 -8.71 -27.56
N SER A 762 -12.12 -9.62 -26.68
CA SER A 762 -13.06 -10.53 -25.99
C SER A 762 -14.02 -9.79 -25.05
N SER A 763 -13.63 -8.61 -24.61
CA SER A 763 -14.45 -7.68 -23.80
C SER A 763 -15.46 -6.88 -24.64
N GLY A 764 -15.55 -7.14 -25.96
CA GLY A 764 -16.50 -6.48 -26.85
C GLY A 764 -16.01 -5.18 -27.49
N PHE A 765 -14.84 -4.69 -27.09
CA PHE A 765 -14.23 -3.52 -27.72
C PHE A 765 -13.59 -3.88 -29.06
N ARG A 766 -13.67 -2.99 -30.04
CA ARG A 766 -13.10 -3.19 -31.37
C ARG A 766 -12.46 -1.93 -31.92
N GLY A 767 -11.43 -2.11 -32.75
CA GLY A 767 -10.78 -1.08 -33.52
C GLY A 767 -9.48 -0.58 -32.90
N LEU A 768 -8.50 -0.32 -33.80
CA LEU A 768 -7.14 0.06 -33.43
C LEU A 768 -7.08 1.37 -32.63
N PHE A 769 -7.83 2.37 -33.03
CA PHE A 769 -7.89 3.67 -32.33
C PHE A 769 -8.31 3.48 -30.86
N ARG A 770 -9.37 2.70 -30.59
CA ARG A 770 -9.83 2.45 -29.23
C ARG A 770 -8.79 1.66 -28.41
N PHE A 771 -8.09 0.73 -29.04
CA PHE A 771 -7.01 -0.01 -28.37
C PHE A 771 -5.84 0.91 -27.99
N LEU A 772 -5.45 1.84 -28.86
CA LEU A 772 -4.41 2.82 -28.57
C LEU A 772 -4.82 3.76 -27.42
N ARG A 773 -6.04 4.27 -27.43
CA ARG A 773 -6.59 5.08 -26.31
C ARG A 773 -6.63 4.29 -25.01
N PHE A 774 -6.98 3.01 -25.07
CA PHE A 774 -6.93 2.13 -23.93
C PHE A 774 -5.50 1.99 -23.36
N VAL A 775 -4.49 1.81 -24.21
CA VAL A 775 -3.09 1.76 -23.77
C VAL A 775 -2.64 3.10 -23.17
N GLU A 776 -3.04 4.24 -23.77
CA GLU A 776 -2.77 5.57 -23.21
C GLU A 776 -3.39 5.75 -21.82
N SER A 777 -4.65 5.39 -21.65
CA SER A 777 -5.34 5.48 -20.36
C SER A 777 -4.65 4.63 -19.27
N LEU A 778 -4.14 3.44 -19.61
CA LEU A 778 -3.38 2.61 -18.68
C LEU A 778 -2.04 3.26 -18.27
N ARG A 779 -1.38 3.95 -19.20
CA ARG A 779 -0.14 4.68 -18.90
C ARG A 779 -0.38 5.88 -18.00
N ASP A 780 -1.41 6.66 -18.28
CA ASP A 780 -1.73 7.89 -17.56
C ASP A 780 -2.25 7.61 -16.14
N SER A 781 -2.93 6.47 -15.93
CA SER A 781 -3.42 6.07 -14.62
C SER A 781 -2.37 5.41 -13.72
N ASN A 782 -1.11 5.35 -14.14
CA ASN A 782 -0.03 4.65 -13.44
C ASN A 782 -0.36 3.15 -13.15
N GLN A 783 -1.32 2.58 -13.88
CA GLN A 783 -1.69 1.17 -13.83
C GLN A 783 -0.84 0.36 -14.82
N ASP A 784 0.44 0.71 -14.95
CA ASP A 784 1.35 -0.01 -15.83
C ASP A 784 1.43 -1.47 -15.41
N MET A 785 1.43 -2.35 -16.39
CA MET A 785 1.32 -3.78 -16.15
C MET A 785 2.69 -4.43 -15.95
N ALA A 786 2.73 -5.51 -15.20
CA ALA A 786 3.97 -6.26 -14.96
C ALA A 786 4.61 -6.72 -16.29
N VAL A 787 5.90 -6.49 -16.41
CA VAL A 787 6.76 -7.19 -17.37
C VAL A 787 6.54 -8.70 -17.20
N ALA A 788 6.44 -9.45 -18.29
CA ALA A 788 6.19 -10.89 -18.23
C ALA A 788 7.23 -11.61 -17.38
N ASN A 789 6.79 -12.22 -16.27
CA ASN A 789 7.68 -12.88 -15.32
C ASN A 789 7.98 -14.30 -15.82
N VAL A 790 9.15 -14.50 -16.37
CA VAL A 790 9.61 -15.82 -16.90
C VAL A 790 10.32 -16.63 -15.80
N VAL A 791 10.59 -16.01 -14.63
CA VAL A 791 11.39 -16.60 -13.55
C VAL A 791 10.48 -17.23 -12.49
N THR A 792 10.71 -18.48 -12.18
CA THR A 792 10.01 -19.25 -11.14
C THR A 792 10.70 -19.11 -9.78
N GLU A 793 10.03 -19.51 -8.69
CA GLU A 793 10.64 -19.54 -7.34
C GLU A 793 11.84 -20.48 -7.26
N ALA A 794 11.92 -21.48 -8.15
CA ALA A 794 13.00 -22.47 -8.15
C ALA A 794 14.31 -21.96 -8.78
N ASP A 795 14.28 -20.85 -9.50
CA ASP A 795 15.46 -20.34 -10.22
C ASP A 795 16.50 -19.76 -9.26
N ASP A 796 17.78 -20.04 -9.54
CA ASP A 796 18.91 -19.59 -8.74
C ASP A 796 19.33 -18.16 -9.11
N VAL A 797 18.54 -17.17 -8.65
CA VAL A 797 18.72 -15.76 -8.94
C VAL A 797 18.52 -14.89 -7.70
N VAL A 798 19.24 -13.79 -7.60
CA VAL A 798 19.00 -12.74 -6.58
C VAL A 798 17.70 -12.01 -6.89
N ARG A 799 16.84 -11.86 -5.88
CA ARG A 799 15.52 -11.23 -6.03
C ARG A 799 15.52 -9.80 -5.50
N LEU A 800 15.14 -8.87 -6.37
CA LEU A 800 14.86 -7.48 -6.00
C LEU A 800 13.34 -7.32 -5.93
N MET A 801 12.83 -6.88 -4.78
CA MET A 801 11.39 -6.70 -4.60
C MET A 801 11.05 -5.58 -3.62
N THR A 802 9.83 -5.07 -3.72
CA THR A 802 9.33 -4.14 -2.70
C THR A 802 9.06 -4.90 -1.39
N ILE A 803 9.12 -4.17 -0.27
CA ILE A 803 8.81 -4.75 1.04
C ILE A 803 7.39 -5.37 1.04
N HIS A 804 6.41 -4.73 0.40
CA HIS A 804 5.04 -5.25 0.29
C HIS A 804 4.97 -6.63 -0.39
N LYS A 805 5.71 -6.81 -1.49
CA LYS A 805 5.75 -8.10 -2.22
C LYS A 805 6.51 -9.18 -1.45
N SER A 806 7.32 -8.81 -0.46
CA SER A 806 8.02 -9.75 0.39
C SER A 806 7.17 -10.29 1.55
N LYS A 807 5.98 -9.71 1.80
CA LYS A 807 5.08 -10.21 2.84
C LYS A 807 4.68 -11.66 2.56
N GLY A 808 4.74 -12.51 3.58
CA GLY A 808 4.55 -13.96 3.45
C GLY A 808 5.83 -14.74 3.11
N LEU A 809 6.81 -14.12 2.44
CA LEU A 809 8.07 -14.76 2.06
C LEU A 809 9.13 -14.69 3.16
N GLU A 810 10.20 -15.49 3.01
CA GLU A 810 11.39 -15.46 3.87
C GLU A 810 12.65 -15.78 3.07
N PHE A 811 13.77 -15.18 3.45
CA PHE A 811 15.04 -15.36 2.77
C PHE A 811 16.18 -15.56 3.76
N PRO A 812 17.16 -16.43 3.46
CA PRO A 812 18.34 -16.59 4.31
C PRO A 812 19.10 -15.30 4.54
N VAL A 813 19.33 -14.50 3.49
CA VAL A 813 20.06 -13.23 3.54
C VAL A 813 19.24 -12.12 2.93
N VAL A 814 19.00 -11.07 3.71
CA VAL A 814 18.22 -9.90 3.27
C VAL A 814 19.08 -8.65 3.34
N PHE A 815 19.05 -7.86 2.28
CA PHE A 815 19.51 -6.49 2.23
C PHE A 815 18.30 -5.56 2.22
N LEU A 816 18.14 -4.74 3.25
CA LEU A 816 17.16 -3.65 3.27
C LEU A 816 17.88 -2.38 2.83
N SER A 817 17.58 -1.94 1.61
CA SER A 817 18.21 -0.82 0.93
C SER A 817 17.39 0.46 1.02
N GLY A 818 18.08 1.60 1.08
CA GLY A 818 17.46 2.92 1.06
C GLY A 818 16.83 3.31 2.40
N VAL A 819 17.44 2.91 3.53
CA VAL A 819 16.90 3.19 4.88
C VAL A 819 16.85 4.69 5.23
N GLN A 820 17.52 5.55 4.49
CA GLN A 820 17.52 7.01 4.67
C GLN A 820 16.36 7.72 3.98
N LYS A 821 15.57 7.03 3.15
CA LYS A 821 14.49 7.68 2.38
C LYS A 821 13.42 8.26 3.30
N LYS A 822 13.03 9.50 3.01
CA LYS A 822 11.92 10.17 3.67
C LYS A 822 10.59 9.53 3.24
N PHE A 823 9.59 9.65 4.10
CA PHE A 823 8.24 9.20 3.78
C PHE A 823 7.63 10.06 2.67
N ASN A 824 6.82 9.44 1.81
CA ASN A 824 6.10 10.17 0.78
C ASN A 824 4.91 10.92 1.39
N THR A 825 4.89 12.24 1.21
CA THR A 825 3.83 13.12 1.72
C THR A 825 3.03 13.79 0.61
N MET A 826 3.21 13.37 -0.65
CA MET A 826 2.55 14.00 -1.81
C MET A 826 1.03 13.91 -1.74
N ASP A 827 0.49 12.80 -1.23
CA ASP A 827 -0.95 12.57 -1.11
C ASP A 827 -1.63 13.59 -0.19
N PHE A 828 -0.88 14.17 0.76
CA PHE A 828 -1.39 15.22 1.66
C PHE A 828 -1.55 16.59 1.00
N ASN A 829 -1.11 16.76 -0.25
CA ASN A 829 -1.28 18.01 -0.99
C ASN A 829 -2.61 18.08 -1.76
N SER A 830 -3.32 16.95 -1.88
CA SER A 830 -4.62 16.88 -2.53
C SER A 830 -5.60 17.91 -1.94
N PRO A 831 -6.40 18.61 -2.77
CA PRO A 831 -7.44 19.50 -2.27
C PRO A 831 -8.57 18.77 -1.53
N LEU A 832 -8.76 17.49 -1.81
CA LEU A 832 -9.73 16.59 -1.17
C LEU A 832 -8.99 15.48 -0.43
N LEU A 833 -9.28 15.33 0.86
CA LEU A 833 -8.86 14.21 1.68
C LEU A 833 -10.10 13.50 2.23
N VAL A 834 -10.09 12.19 2.24
CA VAL A 834 -11.21 11.38 2.71
C VAL A 834 -10.72 10.40 3.75
N ASP A 835 -11.44 10.30 4.85
CA ASP A 835 -11.15 9.38 5.94
C ASP A 835 -12.45 8.79 6.52
N LYS A 836 -12.40 7.57 7.02
CA LYS A 836 -13.57 6.86 7.57
C LYS A 836 -14.21 7.61 8.75
N ASN A 837 -13.39 8.12 9.65
CA ASN A 837 -13.80 8.80 10.88
C ASN A 837 -13.79 10.33 10.72
N GLY A 838 -12.86 10.84 9.92
CA GLY A 838 -12.71 12.26 9.61
C GLY A 838 -13.72 12.80 8.60
N GLY A 839 -14.38 11.91 7.85
CA GLY A 839 -15.29 12.28 6.78
C GLY A 839 -14.57 12.83 5.55
N ILE A 840 -15.12 13.87 4.96
CA ILE A 840 -14.59 14.52 3.76
C ILE A 840 -13.93 15.83 4.16
N GLY A 841 -12.63 15.97 3.97
CA GLY A 841 -11.86 17.19 4.20
C GLY A 841 -11.55 17.91 2.89
N LEU A 842 -12.12 19.08 2.66
CA LEU A 842 -11.91 19.90 1.49
C LEU A 842 -11.10 21.15 1.86
N LYS A 843 -10.06 21.51 1.07
CA LYS A 843 -9.43 22.82 1.19
C LYS A 843 -10.45 23.91 0.93
N GLY A 844 -10.32 25.04 1.61
CA GLY A 844 -11.09 26.22 1.25
C GLY A 844 -10.50 26.89 0.00
N TYR A 845 -11.33 27.69 -0.68
CA TYR A 845 -10.94 28.38 -1.90
C TYR A 845 -11.60 29.76 -1.98
N TYR A 846 -10.80 30.76 -2.31
CA TYR A 846 -11.27 32.09 -2.61
C TYR A 846 -11.27 32.31 -4.14
N PRO A 847 -12.42 32.21 -4.81
CA PRO A 847 -12.46 32.22 -6.27
C PRO A 847 -11.98 33.56 -6.87
N ASP A 848 -12.27 34.68 -6.22
CA ASP A 848 -11.88 36.00 -6.69
C ASP A 848 -10.37 36.21 -6.83
N ILE A 849 -9.58 35.55 -5.99
CA ILE A 849 -8.11 35.66 -5.97
C ILE A 849 -7.40 34.34 -6.30
N ARG A 850 -8.16 33.28 -6.61
CA ARG A 850 -7.66 31.94 -6.92
C ARG A 850 -6.67 31.37 -5.90
N VAL A 851 -6.96 31.58 -4.60
CA VAL A 851 -6.13 31.09 -3.50
C VAL A 851 -6.83 29.99 -2.72
N SER A 852 -6.20 28.83 -2.61
CA SER A 852 -6.65 27.77 -1.71
C SER A 852 -6.03 27.92 -0.33
N TYR A 853 -6.77 27.55 0.70
CA TYR A 853 -6.31 27.56 2.09
C TYR A 853 -6.70 26.26 2.80
N PRO A 854 -5.94 25.83 3.82
CA PRO A 854 -6.29 24.65 4.62
C PRO A 854 -7.53 24.95 5.47
N SER A 855 -8.61 24.21 5.27
CA SER A 855 -9.80 24.28 6.11
C SER A 855 -9.67 23.38 7.33
N MET A 856 -10.52 23.56 8.34
CA MET A 856 -10.52 22.71 9.55
C MET A 856 -10.77 21.23 9.22
N PRO A 857 -11.78 20.84 8.41
CA PRO A 857 -11.97 19.44 8.01
C PRO A 857 -10.78 18.85 7.27
N TRP A 858 -10.17 19.65 6.39
CA TRP A 858 -8.99 19.20 5.65
C TRP A 858 -7.77 19.00 6.56
N LEU A 859 -7.54 19.90 7.51
CA LEU A 859 -6.46 19.80 8.49
C LEU A 859 -6.64 18.54 9.36
N TYR A 860 -7.86 18.28 9.81
CA TYR A 860 -8.17 17.09 10.60
C TYR A 860 -7.95 15.80 9.82
N CYS A 861 -8.48 15.70 8.60
CA CYS A 861 -8.24 14.54 7.74
C CYS A 861 -6.74 14.36 7.46
N LYS A 862 -6.00 15.46 7.27
CA LYS A 862 -4.55 15.43 7.06
C LYS A 862 -3.81 14.91 8.29
N SER A 863 -4.18 15.34 9.50
CA SER A 863 -3.58 14.86 10.75
C SER A 863 -3.77 13.35 10.88
N ILE A 864 -5.01 12.84 10.81
CA ILE A 864 -5.30 11.41 10.88
C ILE A 864 -4.50 10.62 9.84
N LYS A 865 -4.53 11.05 8.58
CA LYS A 865 -3.80 10.35 7.52
C LYS A 865 -2.29 10.38 7.70
N SER A 866 -1.74 11.48 8.24
CA SER A 866 -0.31 11.59 8.54
C SER A 866 0.10 10.60 9.63
N ASP A 867 -0.70 10.46 10.67
CA ASP A 867 -0.39 9.55 11.76
C ASP A 867 -0.59 8.09 11.34
N ALA A 868 -1.66 7.80 10.61
CA ALA A 868 -1.86 6.47 10.01
C ALA A 868 -0.70 6.08 9.06
N MET A 869 -0.20 7.02 8.24
CA MET A 869 0.96 6.80 7.39
C MET A 869 2.22 6.47 8.20
N LYS A 870 2.50 7.24 9.26
CA LYS A 870 3.66 6.97 10.13
C LYS A 870 3.56 5.60 10.78
N ALA A 871 2.37 5.23 11.25
CA ALA A 871 2.10 3.92 11.81
C ALA A 871 2.32 2.80 10.78
N GLU A 872 1.82 2.98 9.56
CA GLU A 872 2.02 2.01 8.47
C GLU A 872 3.48 1.87 8.07
N GLU A 873 4.24 2.97 7.94
CA GLU A 873 5.67 2.92 7.61
C GLU A 873 6.50 2.17 8.67
N GLN A 874 6.13 2.28 9.95
CA GLN A 874 6.74 1.46 11.01
C GLN A 874 6.40 -0.02 10.84
N ARG A 875 5.14 -0.35 10.50
CA ARG A 875 4.73 -1.74 10.21
C ARG A 875 5.43 -2.30 8.97
N ILE A 876 5.64 -1.47 7.94
CA ILE A 876 6.41 -1.83 6.75
C ILE A 876 7.86 -2.15 7.12
N LEU A 877 8.48 -1.34 7.99
CA LEU A 877 9.82 -1.62 8.52
C LEU A 877 9.84 -2.95 9.29
N TYR A 878 8.85 -3.22 10.15
CA TYR A 878 8.72 -4.48 10.88
C TYR A 878 8.63 -5.68 9.92
N VAL A 879 7.83 -5.57 8.87
CA VAL A 879 7.75 -6.61 7.84
C VAL A 879 9.12 -6.81 7.20
N ALA A 880 9.83 -5.75 6.81
CA ALA A 880 11.13 -5.84 6.15
C ALA A 880 12.17 -6.57 7.01
N LEU A 881 12.30 -6.18 8.29
CA LEU A 881 13.28 -6.78 9.21
C LEU A 881 13.00 -8.26 9.47
N THR A 882 11.72 -8.64 9.54
CA THR A 882 11.30 -10.02 9.83
C THR A 882 11.27 -10.95 8.60
N ARG A 883 11.73 -10.48 7.42
CA ARG A 883 11.92 -11.36 6.23
C ARG A 883 13.21 -12.14 6.28
N ALA A 884 14.21 -11.64 6.98
CA ALA A 884 15.50 -12.28 7.11
C ALA A 884 15.43 -13.51 8.04
N ARG A 885 16.08 -14.59 7.61
CA ARG A 885 16.15 -15.82 8.39
C ARG A 885 17.47 -15.99 9.11
N ASP A 886 18.58 -15.81 8.41
CA ASP A 886 19.94 -16.05 8.94
C ASP A 886 20.74 -14.74 9.08
N LYS A 887 20.64 -13.81 8.12
CA LYS A 887 21.44 -12.58 8.08
C LYS A 887 20.64 -11.41 7.54
N LEU A 888 20.81 -10.25 8.17
CA LEU A 888 20.20 -8.98 7.76
C LEU A 888 21.29 -7.89 7.61
N PHE A 889 21.24 -7.22 6.48
CA PHE A 889 22.01 -6.01 6.18
C PHE A 889 21.04 -4.84 6.01
N LEU A 890 21.32 -3.72 6.68
CA LEU A 890 20.66 -2.45 6.50
C LEU A 890 21.61 -1.54 5.76
N THR A 891 21.21 -0.97 4.63
CA THR A 891 22.09 -0.14 3.80
C THR A 891 21.44 1.20 3.46
N GLY A 892 22.25 2.23 3.39
CA GLY A 892 21.85 3.57 3.03
C GLY A 892 23.03 4.52 2.89
N TYR A 893 22.78 5.80 2.64
CA TYR A 893 23.79 6.82 2.53
C TYR A 893 23.45 8.07 3.35
N ILE A 894 24.45 8.91 3.62
CA ILE A 894 24.33 10.14 4.41
C ILE A 894 24.97 11.28 3.63
N ASN A 895 24.21 12.32 3.32
CA ASN A 895 24.67 13.49 2.56
C ASN A 895 25.23 14.63 3.43
N LYS A 896 25.10 14.55 4.75
CA LYS A 896 25.59 15.58 5.69
C LYS A 896 26.43 14.88 6.76
N GLU A 897 27.52 15.53 7.20
CA GLU A 897 28.13 15.14 8.47
C GLU A 897 27.00 14.91 9.48
N ILE A 898 26.99 13.72 10.06
CA ILE A 898 26.18 13.51 11.26
C ILE A 898 26.80 14.50 12.26
N LYS A 899 26.28 15.73 12.33
CA LYS A 899 26.48 16.53 13.51
C LYS A 899 26.09 15.60 14.62
N LYS A 900 27.05 15.21 15.45
CA LYS A 900 26.75 14.55 16.71
C LYS A 900 25.69 15.40 17.37
N GLU A 901 24.44 15.11 17.11
CA GLU A 901 23.35 15.53 17.96
C GLU A 901 23.65 14.85 19.27
N LYS A 902 24.20 15.62 20.16
CA LYS A 902 24.55 15.21 21.50
C LYS A 902 23.27 14.76 22.15
N GLY A 903 23.15 13.46 22.32
CA GLY A 903 22.27 12.90 23.30
C GLY A 903 20.78 12.85 22.89
N VAL A 904 20.43 11.88 22.08
CA VAL A 904 19.24 11.09 22.30
C VAL A 904 19.74 9.66 22.45
N GLY A 905 20.05 9.28 23.67
CA GLY A 905 20.31 7.92 24.09
C GLY A 905 19.02 7.37 24.67
#